data_aebcfbfb85896c735b8d5529f2026e55
#
_entry.id   aebcfbfb85896c735b8d5529f2026e55
#
_cell.length_a   1.000
_cell.length_b   1.000
_cell.length_c   1.000
_cell.angle_alpha   90.00
_cell.angle_beta   90.00
_cell.angle_gamma   90.00
#
_symmetry.space_group_name_H-M   'P 1'
#
loop_
_entity.id
_entity.type
_entity.pdbx_description
1 polymer ?
#
loop_
_entity_poly.entity_id
_entity_poly.type
_entity_poly.pdbx_seq_one_letter_code
_entity_poly.pdbx_strand_id
1 'polypeptide(L)'
;MFPATFAVADEPQAEKPMLDSAARPKIAVVLAGGGAKGAAHIGVLKALEEMRIPVDFITGTSMGAYVGGLYASGMSADEIESLIYSVDWNEGYRDRVNRSQRRVRDKEYEDRYQLTTDLGLRWGEIRAPRGVVQGQNMLRILRETSGNLSEFQSFDQLPIPYRAVATDIIALEEVVLDRGYLVDAMMASMSVPGALPPYEVDGRWLVDGGVTNNMPVDVARALGADIVIAIDISTDYKNQEAFTTFLTVADQLSNYLVQRSTQKQARLLNERDVFLRPDVGRMETTEFDKMPTAYRKGYDIAMANQSVLASLSLSSASYQRYVEAKQARRRALIYGDDVKVDEIVLNNRSHYSDQLLKNRLHLKTGQPLSTEQIEATVENLYALDRFELVTYEYREFEGKNQLVIDVKEKSWGPNYLNFRFFLEDDFHTDSQYALGISSNFTNLNSFGSELRFNLEMGTDKIIEAELFSPLFSGQKAFTSALISFSNDKRNKPMQGFDDTSLEASKDYLPISYLEWIGELSLGYQDKLWREFKVGIRYTDGEAEVSNWPSMGNMDYTRAGVFANYRIDTLDDFSLPTHGVYLDLEYLASHDKVSGVSSDLESNDTVYEFSGELIAAYSLGRHTLVGNLDYGVVQSKNSSEPINPKSIGGFLNLSGIPRNSLIGQNKAFTSLVYRYRWFDNDFGLFSSPFYVGASIEYGGVWSDPDLSFDTAPLYGAGSVFAGVDSPIGPIMFAYGRTEDNFDSIYLSIGTTF
;
A
#
# COMPACT_ATOMS: atom_id res chain seq x y z
N MET A 1 68.69 -10.13 70.67
CA MET A 1 67.37 -10.63 70.24
C MET A 1 66.41 -9.44 70.27
N PHE A 2 66.25 -8.76 69.20
CA PHE A 2 65.32 -7.62 69.06
C PHE A 2 64.11 -8.08 68.23
N PRO A 3 62.90 -7.81 68.67
CA PRO A 3 61.71 -8.10 67.83
C PRO A 3 61.53 -6.96 66.81
N ALA A 4 61.36 -7.34 65.53
CA ALA A 4 61.01 -6.48 64.44
C ALA A 4 59.51 -6.08 64.54
N THR A 5 59.28 -4.78 64.68
CA THR A 5 57.94 -4.17 64.54
C THR A 5 57.60 -4.02 63.07
N PHE A 6 56.57 -4.74 62.64
CA PHE A 6 55.95 -4.52 61.31
C PHE A 6 55.08 -3.26 61.41
N ALA A 7 55.38 -2.28 60.58
CA ALA A 7 54.52 -1.14 60.36
C ALA A 7 53.37 -1.64 59.40
N VAL A 8 52.14 -1.54 59.86
CA VAL A 8 50.94 -1.70 59.07
C VAL A 8 50.79 -0.44 58.23
N ALA A 9 50.89 -0.55 56.92
CA ALA A 9 50.56 0.54 55.98
C ALA A 9 49.07 0.79 56.06
N ASP A 10 48.65 2.00 56.31
CA ASP A 10 47.27 2.49 56.18
C ASP A 10 46.84 2.33 54.76
N GLU A 11 45.81 1.55 54.56
CA GLU A 11 45.04 1.55 53.28
C GLU A 11 44.42 2.93 53.10
N PRO A 12 44.48 3.51 51.87
CA PRO A 12 43.79 4.76 51.62
C PRO A 12 42.27 4.49 51.71
N GLN A 13 41.61 5.12 52.64
CA GLN A 13 40.18 5.20 52.75
C GLN A 13 39.67 5.79 51.45
N ALA A 14 38.96 4.98 50.65
CA ALA A 14 38.18 5.45 49.56
C ALA A 14 37.21 6.52 50.04
N GLU A 15 37.40 7.76 49.62
CA GLU A 15 36.44 8.83 49.81
C GLU A 15 35.11 8.35 49.29
N LYS A 16 34.16 8.14 50.22
CA LYS A 16 32.74 8.00 49.83
C LYS A 16 32.37 9.23 49.03
N PRO A 17 31.81 9.06 47.83
CA PRO A 17 31.31 10.22 47.11
C PRO A 17 30.30 10.91 48.01
N MET A 18 30.58 12.15 48.38
CA MET A 18 29.62 13.04 49.01
C MET A 18 28.41 13.12 48.06
N LEU A 19 27.35 12.43 48.42
CA LEU A 19 26.00 12.63 47.91
C LEU A 19 25.60 14.06 48.32
N ASP A 20 25.83 15.00 47.41
CA ASP A 20 25.16 16.28 47.42
C ASP A 20 23.72 16.03 46.87
N SER A 21 22.93 15.36 47.71
CA SER A 21 21.54 15.05 47.42
C SER A 21 20.63 15.61 48.49
N ALA A 22 20.46 16.91 48.48
CA ALA A 22 19.10 17.38 48.64
C ALA A 22 18.38 16.91 47.37
N ALA A 23 17.60 15.81 47.49
CA ALA A 23 16.94 15.17 46.33
C ALA A 23 16.05 16.22 45.67
N ARG A 24 16.49 16.71 44.48
CA ARG A 24 15.63 17.57 43.68
C ARG A 24 14.30 16.86 43.40
N PRO A 25 13.20 17.60 43.24
CA PRO A 25 11.95 16.97 42.85
C PRO A 25 12.11 16.22 41.53
N LYS A 26 11.52 15.03 41.44
CA LYS A 26 11.47 14.24 40.24
C LYS A 26 10.36 14.74 39.30
N ILE A 27 10.72 15.01 38.07
CA ILE A 27 9.84 15.61 37.06
C ILE A 27 9.40 14.56 36.09
N ALA A 28 8.08 14.38 35.94
CA ALA A 28 7.48 13.60 34.88
C ALA A 28 6.94 14.50 33.77
N VAL A 29 7.13 14.08 32.54
CA VAL A 29 6.43 14.66 31.37
C VAL A 29 5.33 13.71 30.93
N VAL A 30 4.11 14.23 30.85
CA VAL A 30 2.90 13.49 30.46
C VAL A 30 2.43 13.99 29.09
N LEU A 31 2.38 13.10 28.12
CA LEU A 31 2.12 13.40 26.71
C LEU A 31 0.76 12.82 26.30
N ALA A 32 -0.21 13.69 26.04
CA ALA A 32 -1.54 13.26 25.62
C ALA A 32 -1.58 12.71 24.18
N GLY A 33 -2.57 11.88 23.89
CA GLY A 33 -2.86 11.42 22.53
C GLY A 33 -3.49 12.52 21.69
N GLY A 34 -3.32 12.43 20.34
CA GLY A 34 -3.92 13.40 19.42
C GLY A 34 -3.43 13.37 17.98
N GLY A 35 -2.85 12.26 17.52
CA GLY A 35 -2.38 12.08 16.13
C GLY A 35 -1.34 13.12 15.71
N ALA A 36 -1.48 13.70 14.53
CA ALA A 36 -0.55 14.69 13.96
C ALA A 36 -0.23 15.89 14.88
N LYS A 37 -1.17 16.25 15.77
CA LYS A 37 -0.97 17.30 16.80
C LYS A 37 0.14 16.96 17.79
N GLY A 38 0.53 15.68 17.89
CA GLY A 38 1.62 15.21 18.76
C GLY A 38 2.99 15.83 18.45
N ALA A 39 3.19 16.43 17.28
CA ALA A 39 4.36 17.22 16.98
C ALA A 39 4.53 18.40 17.98
N ALA A 40 3.45 18.88 18.62
CA ALA A 40 3.53 19.88 19.68
C ALA A 40 4.32 19.38 20.90
N HIS A 41 4.28 18.09 21.21
CA HIS A 41 5.07 17.51 22.29
C HIS A 41 6.56 17.69 22.06
N ILE A 42 7.03 17.53 20.80
CA ILE A 42 8.43 17.71 20.44
C ILE A 42 8.86 19.15 20.66
N GLY A 43 7.99 20.11 20.26
CA GLY A 43 8.26 21.53 20.53
C GLY A 43 8.38 21.86 22.01
N VAL A 44 7.52 21.26 22.86
CA VAL A 44 7.62 21.41 24.32
C VAL A 44 8.92 20.78 24.85
N LEU A 45 9.26 19.54 24.43
CA LEU A 45 10.50 18.87 24.83
C LEU A 45 11.73 19.68 24.43
N LYS A 46 11.72 20.29 23.23
CA LYS A 46 12.79 21.21 22.79
C LYS A 46 12.95 22.40 23.72
N ALA A 47 11.86 23.06 24.10
CA ALA A 47 11.91 24.17 25.05
C ALA A 47 12.39 23.73 26.44
N LEU A 48 12.01 22.54 26.93
CA LEU A 48 12.50 21.98 28.19
C LEU A 48 14.01 21.71 28.14
N GLU A 49 14.54 21.19 27.04
CA GLU A 49 15.99 21.00 26.84
C GLU A 49 16.74 22.32 26.85
N GLU A 50 16.25 23.34 26.14
CA GLU A 50 16.86 24.69 26.14
C GLU A 50 16.79 25.35 27.50
N MET A 51 15.73 25.16 28.27
CA MET A 51 15.61 25.64 29.64
C MET A 51 16.38 24.77 30.65
N ARG A 52 17.04 23.69 30.21
CA ARG A 52 17.81 22.76 31.07
C ARG A 52 16.94 22.09 32.15
N ILE A 53 15.73 21.70 31.79
CA ILE A 53 14.82 21.01 32.70
C ILE A 53 15.04 19.51 32.54
N PRO A 54 15.40 18.76 33.56
CA PRO A 54 15.57 17.32 33.47
C PRO A 54 14.23 16.62 33.47
N VAL A 55 14.12 15.54 32.74
CA VAL A 55 12.94 14.66 32.68
C VAL A 55 13.31 13.31 33.31
N ASP A 56 12.65 12.96 34.43
CA ASP A 56 12.90 11.73 35.17
C ASP A 56 11.97 10.59 34.77
N PHE A 57 10.75 10.89 34.30
CA PHE A 57 9.76 9.93 33.89
C PHE A 57 8.99 10.45 32.67
N ILE A 58 8.57 9.53 31.82
CA ILE A 58 7.69 9.85 30.70
C ILE A 58 6.51 8.90 30.73
N THR A 59 5.31 9.45 30.57
CA THR A 59 4.10 8.69 30.32
C THR A 59 3.37 9.27 29.11
N GLY A 60 2.81 8.41 28.28
CA GLY A 60 2.16 8.88 27.07
C GLY A 60 1.06 7.96 26.55
N THR A 61 0.19 8.55 25.74
CA THR A 61 -0.92 7.85 25.06
C THR A 61 -0.87 8.17 23.57
N SER A 62 -1.09 7.17 22.71
CA SER A 62 -1.16 7.37 21.25
C SER A 62 0.11 8.03 20.69
N MET A 63 0.01 9.09 19.92
CA MET A 63 1.19 9.85 19.44
C MET A 63 2.06 10.35 20.61
N GLY A 64 1.48 10.61 21.79
CA GLY A 64 2.25 10.93 23.00
C GLY A 64 3.05 9.74 23.50
N ALA A 65 2.58 8.51 23.32
CA ALA A 65 3.36 7.31 23.63
C ALA A 65 4.51 7.14 22.64
N TYR A 66 4.32 7.42 21.36
CA TYR A 66 5.36 7.36 20.35
C TYR A 66 6.46 8.40 20.60
N VAL A 67 6.12 9.68 20.68
CA VAL A 67 7.11 10.75 20.97
C VAL A 67 7.80 10.51 22.31
N GLY A 68 7.02 10.11 23.33
CA GLY A 68 7.53 9.78 24.66
C GLY A 68 8.49 8.59 24.64
N GLY A 69 8.19 7.53 23.90
CA GLY A 69 9.03 6.34 23.75
C GLY A 69 10.37 6.66 23.08
N LEU A 70 10.36 7.46 22.02
CA LEU A 70 11.57 7.93 21.35
C LEU A 70 12.42 8.82 22.27
N TYR A 71 11.81 9.74 22.99
CA TYR A 71 12.55 10.57 23.94
C TYR A 71 13.09 9.76 25.13
N ALA A 72 12.33 8.77 25.61
CA ALA A 72 12.72 7.86 26.67
C ALA A 72 13.87 6.93 26.25
N SER A 73 13.97 6.55 24.97
CA SER A 73 15.11 5.80 24.41
C SER A 73 16.40 6.61 24.34
N GLY A 74 16.34 7.92 24.69
CA GLY A 74 17.50 8.79 24.79
C GLY A 74 17.69 9.76 23.63
N MET A 75 16.79 9.80 22.66
CA MET A 75 16.83 10.78 21.58
C MET A 75 16.65 12.20 22.14
N SER A 76 17.21 13.19 21.47
CA SER A 76 16.94 14.61 21.71
C SER A 76 15.69 15.06 20.96
N ALA A 77 15.13 16.20 21.34
CA ALA A 77 13.99 16.77 20.63
C ALA A 77 14.31 17.06 19.15
N ASP A 78 15.53 17.50 18.84
CA ASP A 78 15.98 17.77 17.45
C ASP A 78 16.08 16.49 16.62
N GLU A 79 16.56 15.38 17.22
CA GLU A 79 16.58 14.08 16.53
C GLU A 79 15.17 13.60 16.22
N ILE A 80 14.23 13.73 17.18
CA ILE A 80 12.82 13.33 16.98
C ILE A 80 12.14 14.24 15.97
N GLU A 81 12.39 15.55 15.98
CA GLU A 81 11.86 16.48 14.98
C GLU A 81 12.28 16.07 13.56
N SER A 82 13.57 15.86 13.36
CA SER A 82 14.12 15.44 12.07
C SER A 82 13.51 14.11 11.59
N LEU A 83 13.35 13.18 12.52
CA LEU A 83 12.82 11.85 12.24
C LEU A 83 11.33 11.91 11.87
N ILE A 84 10.50 12.62 12.64
CA ILE A 84 9.05 12.67 12.42
C ILE A 84 8.68 13.32 11.09
N TYR A 85 9.50 14.24 10.59
CA TYR A 85 9.31 14.88 9.28
C TYR A 85 9.85 14.05 8.11
N SER A 86 10.71 13.07 8.37
CA SER A 86 11.20 12.15 7.33
C SER A 86 10.21 11.02 7.01
N VAL A 87 9.21 10.81 7.86
CA VAL A 87 8.21 9.73 7.74
C VAL A 87 6.99 10.20 6.97
N ASP A 88 6.56 9.42 5.99
CA ASP A 88 5.20 9.53 5.43
C ASP A 88 4.21 8.79 6.34
N TRP A 89 3.60 9.52 7.26
CA TRP A 89 2.62 8.99 8.21
C TRP A 89 1.37 8.43 7.56
N ASN A 90 1.01 8.92 6.38
CA ASN A 90 -0.16 8.41 5.67
C ASN A 90 0.04 6.97 5.20
N GLU A 91 1.27 6.56 4.92
CA GLU A 91 1.59 5.16 4.62
C GLU A 91 1.30 4.22 5.80
N GLY A 92 1.45 4.69 7.04
CA GLY A 92 1.12 3.89 8.23
C GLY A 92 -0.36 3.49 8.32
N TYR A 93 -1.24 4.21 7.63
CA TYR A 93 -2.67 3.93 7.50
C TYR A 93 -3.05 3.34 6.14
N ARG A 94 -2.06 2.82 5.38
CA ARG A 94 -2.24 2.20 4.06
C ARG A 94 -1.40 0.93 4.01
N ASP A 95 -2.01 -0.22 4.24
CA ASP A 95 -1.30 -1.52 4.21
C ASP A 95 -1.18 -2.08 2.78
N ARG A 96 -1.25 -1.24 1.77
CA ARG A 96 -1.08 -1.70 0.40
C ARG A 96 0.38 -2.00 0.12
N VAL A 97 0.64 -3.22 -0.26
CA VAL A 97 1.94 -3.61 -0.83
C VAL A 97 2.12 -2.88 -2.15
N ASN A 98 3.30 -2.31 -2.33
CA ASN A 98 3.64 -1.62 -3.56
C ASN A 98 3.47 -2.58 -4.75
N ARG A 99 2.80 -2.15 -5.83
CA ARG A 99 2.58 -2.95 -7.03
C ARG A 99 3.87 -3.54 -7.59
N SER A 100 4.99 -2.81 -7.52
CA SER A 100 6.31 -3.27 -7.98
C SER A 100 6.80 -4.54 -7.27
N GLN A 101 6.31 -4.85 -6.08
CA GLN A 101 6.69 -6.01 -5.26
C GLN A 101 5.77 -7.21 -5.46
N ARG A 102 4.75 -7.09 -6.30
CA ARG A 102 3.85 -8.19 -6.65
C ARG A 102 4.32 -8.92 -7.89
N ARG A 103 3.93 -10.18 -8.05
CA ARG A 103 4.20 -10.95 -9.25
C ARG A 103 3.39 -10.42 -10.43
N VAL A 104 3.91 -10.59 -11.64
CA VAL A 104 3.23 -10.18 -12.89
C VAL A 104 1.77 -10.62 -12.92
N ARG A 105 1.50 -11.89 -12.63
CA ARG A 105 0.15 -12.46 -12.59
C ARG A 105 -0.76 -11.78 -11.55
N ASP A 106 -0.23 -11.44 -10.38
CA ASP A 106 -1.01 -10.81 -9.31
C ASP A 106 -1.29 -9.34 -9.62
N LYS A 107 -0.35 -8.64 -10.27
CA LYS A 107 -0.53 -7.29 -10.80
C LYS A 107 -1.67 -7.23 -11.81
N GLU A 108 -1.62 -8.09 -12.84
CA GLU A 108 -2.65 -8.17 -13.87
C GLU A 108 -4.05 -8.41 -13.28
N TYR A 109 -4.12 -9.28 -12.28
CA TYR A 109 -5.38 -9.58 -11.60
C TYR A 109 -5.94 -8.37 -10.83
N GLU A 110 -5.10 -7.65 -10.10
CA GLU A 110 -5.53 -6.47 -9.34
C GLU A 110 -5.82 -5.27 -10.21
N ASP A 111 -5.05 -5.08 -11.27
CA ASP A 111 -5.30 -4.03 -12.25
C ASP A 111 -6.66 -4.22 -12.93
N ARG A 112 -7.07 -5.48 -13.19
CA ARG A 112 -8.39 -5.82 -13.76
C ARG A 112 -9.50 -5.71 -12.74
N TYR A 113 -9.31 -6.22 -11.50
CA TYR A 113 -10.29 -6.19 -10.41
C TYR A 113 -9.91 -5.13 -9.37
N GLN A 114 -9.92 -3.88 -9.78
CA GLN A 114 -9.37 -2.73 -9.05
C GLN A 114 -10.08 -2.39 -7.74
N LEU A 115 -11.32 -2.85 -7.54
CA LEU A 115 -12.04 -2.70 -6.28
C LEU A 115 -11.64 -3.82 -5.33
N THR A 116 -10.46 -3.68 -4.75
CA THR A 116 -9.95 -4.58 -3.72
C THR A 116 -10.66 -4.30 -2.41
N THR A 117 -11.62 -5.15 -2.05
CA THR A 117 -12.45 -4.93 -0.85
C THR A 117 -11.92 -5.66 0.37
N ASP A 118 -10.86 -6.47 0.23
CA ASP A 118 -10.37 -7.39 1.26
C ASP A 118 -11.47 -8.29 1.86
N LEU A 119 -12.55 -8.53 1.10
CA LEU A 119 -13.61 -9.42 1.55
C LEU A 119 -13.18 -10.87 1.42
N GLY A 120 -13.36 -11.61 2.49
CA GLY A 120 -13.14 -13.06 2.53
C GLY A 120 -14.39 -13.85 2.20
N LEU A 121 -14.20 -15.02 1.57
CA LEU A 121 -15.24 -15.98 1.29
C LEU A 121 -14.96 -17.28 2.04
N ARG A 122 -15.83 -17.62 2.99
CA ARG A 122 -15.79 -18.89 3.70
C ARG A 122 -17.18 -19.52 3.63
N TRP A 123 -17.27 -20.75 3.18
CA TRP A 123 -18.50 -21.54 2.97
C TRP A 123 -19.81 -20.87 3.44
N GLY A 124 -20.45 -20.09 2.52
CA GLY A 124 -21.73 -19.43 2.79
C GLY A 124 -21.67 -18.11 3.56
N GLU A 125 -20.49 -17.65 3.97
CA GLU A 125 -20.30 -16.38 4.69
C GLU A 125 -19.31 -15.46 3.97
N ILE A 126 -19.68 -14.21 3.82
CA ILE A 126 -18.77 -13.13 3.44
C ILE A 126 -18.26 -12.51 4.74
N ARG A 127 -16.94 -12.39 4.88
CA ARG A 127 -16.26 -11.80 6.04
C ARG A 127 -15.48 -10.57 5.65
N ALA A 128 -15.48 -9.58 6.52
CA ALA A 128 -14.72 -8.35 6.35
C ALA A 128 -13.56 -8.28 7.37
N PRO A 129 -12.48 -7.55 7.07
CA PRO A 129 -11.42 -7.25 8.03
C PRO A 129 -11.95 -6.48 9.23
N ARG A 130 -11.20 -6.51 10.34
CA ARG A 130 -11.58 -5.85 11.61
C ARG A 130 -11.22 -4.36 11.66
N GLY A 131 -10.38 -3.90 10.74
CA GLY A 131 -9.98 -2.50 10.60
C GLY A 131 -9.86 -2.14 9.11
N VAL A 132 -9.77 -0.87 8.81
CA VAL A 132 -9.58 -0.38 7.43
C VAL A 132 -8.22 -0.82 6.90
N VAL A 133 -7.20 -0.82 7.77
CA VAL A 133 -5.86 -1.37 7.55
C VAL A 133 -5.50 -2.32 8.69
N GLN A 134 -4.47 -3.13 8.53
CA GLN A 134 -4.03 -4.12 9.54
C GLN A 134 -2.86 -3.62 10.40
N GLY A 135 -2.22 -2.51 10.00
CA GLY A 135 -1.14 -1.86 10.74
C GLY A 135 0.26 -2.38 10.38
N GLN A 136 0.41 -3.11 9.29
CA GLN A 136 1.71 -3.61 8.84
C GLN A 136 2.72 -2.48 8.60
N ASN A 137 2.32 -1.46 7.86
CA ASN A 137 3.18 -0.31 7.58
C ASN A 137 3.39 0.58 8.81
N MET A 138 2.41 0.68 9.70
CA MET A 138 2.59 1.40 10.96
C MET A 138 3.68 0.74 11.82
N LEU A 139 3.66 -0.59 11.94
CA LEU A 139 4.72 -1.32 12.66
C LEU A 139 6.10 -1.12 12.03
N ARG A 140 6.20 -1.13 10.70
CA ARG A 140 7.44 -0.81 9.99
C ARG A 140 7.97 0.56 10.38
N ILE A 141 7.12 1.60 10.30
CA ILE A 141 7.47 2.97 10.70
C ILE A 141 7.98 3.02 12.15
N LEU A 142 7.25 2.37 13.07
CA LEU A 142 7.64 2.36 14.47
C LEU A 142 9.00 1.67 14.72
N ARG A 143 9.30 0.58 13.99
CA ARG A 143 10.59 -0.12 14.09
C ARG A 143 11.74 0.69 13.50
N GLU A 144 11.57 1.20 12.28
CA GLU A 144 12.57 2.02 11.61
C GLU A 144 12.93 3.26 12.44
N THR A 145 11.93 3.91 13.05
CA THR A 145 12.13 5.14 13.80
C THR A 145 12.66 4.92 15.22
N SER A 146 12.33 3.80 15.86
CA SER A 146 12.82 3.46 17.22
C SER A 146 14.17 2.71 17.22
N GLY A 147 14.67 2.30 16.04
CA GLY A 147 15.88 1.48 15.91
C GLY A 147 15.65 0.03 16.30
N ASN A 148 14.39 -0.44 16.30
CA ASN A 148 14.01 -1.83 16.54
C ASN A 148 14.68 -2.42 17.79
N LEU A 149 14.50 -1.76 18.92
CA LEU A 149 15.09 -2.16 20.21
C LEU A 149 14.63 -3.55 20.63
N SER A 150 15.54 -4.30 21.26
CA SER A 150 15.24 -5.62 21.82
C SER A 150 14.22 -5.53 22.97
N GLU A 151 13.66 -6.69 23.36
CA GLU A 151 12.70 -6.80 24.44
C GLU A 151 13.25 -6.30 25.79
N PHE A 152 12.42 -5.57 26.54
CA PHE A 152 12.73 -5.08 27.87
C PHE A 152 11.93 -5.85 28.93
N GLN A 153 12.59 -6.25 30.00
CA GLN A 153 11.91 -6.77 31.19
C GLN A 153 11.15 -5.68 31.94
N SER A 154 11.60 -4.43 31.83
CA SER A 154 10.91 -3.23 32.30
C SER A 154 11.40 -2.02 31.50
N PHE A 155 10.50 -1.13 31.10
CA PHE A 155 10.87 0.15 30.50
C PHE A 155 11.55 1.12 31.48
N ASP A 156 11.78 0.73 32.74
CA ASP A 156 12.70 1.41 33.65
C ASP A 156 14.17 1.25 33.23
N GLN A 157 14.46 0.29 32.34
CA GLN A 157 15.80 0.08 31.75
C GLN A 157 16.12 1.09 30.65
N LEU A 158 15.12 1.78 30.11
CA LEU A 158 15.35 2.87 29.17
C LEU A 158 16.14 4.01 29.81
N PRO A 159 16.80 4.86 29.01
CA PRO A 159 17.48 6.07 29.52
C PRO A 159 16.62 6.94 30.44
N ILE A 160 15.32 7.04 30.14
CA ILE A 160 14.30 7.62 31.02
C ILE A 160 13.19 6.57 31.20
N PRO A 161 12.80 6.22 32.45
CA PRO A 161 11.68 5.31 32.71
C PRO A 161 10.40 5.76 32.00
N TYR A 162 9.74 4.82 31.36
CA TYR A 162 8.64 5.08 30.42
C TYR A 162 7.42 4.20 30.66
N ARG A 163 6.23 4.74 30.41
CA ARG A 163 4.96 3.98 30.35
C ARG A 163 4.12 4.46 29.18
N ALA A 164 3.65 3.51 28.36
CA ALA A 164 2.59 3.74 27.39
C ALA A 164 1.24 3.30 27.98
N VAL A 165 0.18 3.97 27.58
CA VAL A 165 -1.18 3.60 28.00
C VAL A 165 -1.99 3.13 26.81
N ALA A 166 -2.65 1.98 26.95
CA ALA A 166 -3.59 1.41 25.99
C ALA A 166 -4.92 1.07 26.71
N THR A 167 -5.91 0.68 25.95
CA THR A 167 -7.21 0.24 26.46
C THR A 167 -7.46 -1.21 26.07
N ASP A 168 -7.72 -2.09 27.03
CA ASP A 168 -8.24 -3.45 26.77
C ASP A 168 -9.69 -3.32 26.27
N ILE A 169 -9.92 -3.66 24.99
CA ILE A 169 -11.25 -3.49 24.36
C ILE A 169 -12.28 -4.52 24.86
N ILE A 170 -11.81 -5.62 25.46
CA ILE A 170 -12.69 -6.67 26.02
C ILE A 170 -13.09 -6.33 27.46
N ALA A 171 -12.11 -5.96 28.29
CA ALA A 171 -12.34 -5.62 29.68
C ALA A 171 -12.85 -4.17 29.85
N LEU A 172 -12.65 -3.32 28.83
CA LEU A 172 -12.89 -1.87 28.85
C LEU A 172 -12.13 -1.14 29.97
N GLU A 173 -10.90 -1.60 30.21
CA GLU A 173 -10.02 -1.09 31.27
C GLU A 173 -8.74 -0.52 30.69
N GLU A 174 -8.15 0.41 31.45
CA GLU A 174 -6.82 0.95 31.17
C GLU A 174 -5.75 -0.12 31.35
N VAL A 175 -4.80 -0.18 30.41
CA VAL A 175 -3.62 -1.04 30.48
C VAL A 175 -2.38 -0.17 30.41
N VAL A 176 -1.57 -0.22 31.46
CA VAL A 176 -0.27 0.43 31.51
C VAL A 176 0.79 -0.54 30.99
N LEU A 177 1.44 -0.19 29.90
CA LEU A 177 2.49 -0.98 29.26
C LEU A 177 3.84 -0.52 29.82
N ASP A 178 4.54 -1.42 30.51
CA ASP A 178 5.77 -1.15 31.26
C ASP A 178 6.94 -2.08 30.91
N ARG A 179 6.75 -3.00 29.96
CA ARG A 179 7.72 -4.02 29.53
C ARG A 179 7.42 -4.54 28.14
N GLY A 180 8.27 -5.44 27.65
CA GLY A 180 8.16 -6.05 26.33
C GLY A 180 8.87 -5.24 25.27
N TYR A 181 8.38 -5.31 24.03
CA TYR A 181 8.93 -4.52 22.94
C TYR A 181 8.37 -3.09 22.97
N LEU A 182 9.27 -2.10 22.86
CA LEU A 182 8.85 -0.70 22.83
C LEU A 182 7.91 -0.41 21.65
N VAL A 183 8.17 -1.03 20.51
CA VAL A 183 7.33 -0.92 19.31
C VAL A 183 5.90 -1.43 19.56
N ASP A 184 5.76 -2.57 20.24
CA ASP A 184 4.44 -3.14 20.54
C ASP A 184 3.66 -2.26 21.50
N ALA A 185 4.34 -1.69 22.49
CA ALA A 185 3.71 -0.76 23.43
C ALA A 185 3.24 0.53 22.73
N MET A 186 4.03 1.07 21.80
CA MET A 186 3.63 2.21 20.97
C MET A 186 2.48 1.84 20.05
N MET A 187 2.57 0.69 19.33
CA MET A 187 1.53 0.22 18.42
C MET A 187 0.20 0.00 19.13
N ALA A 188 0.19 -0.68 20.28
CA ALA A 188 -1.02 -0.91 21.06
C ALA A 188 -1.67 0.41 21.49
N SER A 189 -0.84 1.38 21.95
CA SER A 189 -1.30 2.70 22.36
C SER A 189 -1.83 3.55 21.21
N MET A 190 -1.41 3.27 19.96
CA MET A 190 -1.78 4.01 18.73
C MET A 190 -2.85 3.30 17.91
N SER A 191 -3.35 2.14 18.32
CA SER A 191 -4.38 1.38 17.59
C SER A 191 -5.75 2.03 17.73
N VAL A 192 -5.96 3.13 16.98
CA VAL A 192 -7.21 3.93 17.01
C VAL A 192 -8.37 3.10 16.48
N PRO A 193 -9.45 2.89 17.27
CA PRO A 193 -10.61 2.13 16.83
C PRO A 193 -11.22 2.67 15.54
N GLY A 194 -11.46 1.78 14.58
CA GLY A 194 -12.00 2.13 13.25
C GLY A 194 -10.92 2.43 12.21
N ALA A 195 -9.73 2.90 12.58
CA ALA A 195 -8.60 3.05 11.67
C ALA A 195 -7.71 1.81 11.68
N LEU A 196 -7.22 1.41 12.86
CA LEU A 196 -6.40 0.22 13.07
C LEU A 196 -7.17 -0.85 13.84
N PRO A 197 -6.90 -2.15 13.63
CA PRO A 197 -7.48 -3.22 14.42
C PRO A 197 -6.91 -3.20 15.83
N PRO A 198 -7.60 -3.84 16.81
CA PRO A 198 -7.00 -4.10 18.12
C PRO A 198 -5.69 -4.88 17.99
N TYR A 199 -4.65 -4.41 18.68
CA TYR A 199 -3.33 -5.04 18.68
C TYR A 199 -3.19 -5.98 19.87
N GLU A 200 -2.66 -7.19 19.63
CA GLU A 200 -2.55 -8.24 20.67
C GLU A 200 -1.21 -8.11 21.40
N VAL A 201 -1.25 -7.86 22.72
CA VAL A 201 -0.08 -7.86 23.61
C VAL A 201 -0.39 -8.71 24.83
N ASP A 202 0.44 -9.70 25.14
CA ASP A 202 0.28 -10.62 26.28
C ASP A 202 -1.11 -11.29 26.34
N GLY A 203 -1.71 -11.62 25.17
CA GLY A 203 -3.03 -12.24 25.05
C GLY A 203 -4.21 -11.29 25.30
N ARG A 204 -3.96 -9.97 25.41
CA ARG A 204 -4.98 -8.92 25.50
C ARG A 204 -5.15 -8.22 24.17
N TRP A 205 -6.40 -7.88 23.85
CA TRP A 205 -6.71 -7.09 22.65
C TRP A 205 -6.78 -5.61 23.02
N LEU A 206 -5.74 -4.87 22.64
CA LEU A 206 -5.53 -3.48 23.02
C LEU A 206 -5.86 -2.53 21.87
N VAL A 207 -6.48 -1.41 22.21
CA VAL A 207 -6.73 -0.28 21.35
C VAL A 207 -6.15 1.00 21.97
N ASP A 208 -6.22 2.11 21.24
CA ASP A 208 -5.70 3.43 21.66
C ASP A 208 -6.12 3.77 23.11
N GLY A 209 -5.15 4.18 23.90
CA GLY A 209 -5.35 4.51 25.30
C GLY A 209 -6.21 5.76 25.53
N GLY A 210 -6.39 6.60 24.51
CA GLY A 210 -7.22 7.81 24.60
C GLY A 210 -8.67 7.55 25.03
N VAL A 211 -9.16 6.33 24.80
CA VAL A 211 -10.49 5.90 25.21
C VAL A 211 -10.66 5.91 26.75
N THR A 212 -9.65 5.43 27.47
CA THR A 212 -9.69 5.30 28.95
C THR A 212 -8.87 6.37 29.68
N ASN A 213 -7.66 6.65 29.18
CA ASN A 213 -6.71 7.61 29.77
C ASN A 213 -5.85 8.30 28.73
N ASN A 214 -6.32 9.43 28.21
CA ASN A 214 -5.64 10.15 27.15
C ASN A 214 -4.40 10.96 27.63
N MET A 215 -4.34 11.33 28.91
CA MET A 215 -3.25 12.13 29.51
C MET A 215 -2.87 11.53 30.87
N PRO A 216 -2.01 10.49 30.91
CA PRO A 216 -1.83 9.59 32.06
C PRO A 216 -1.04 10.24 33.22
N VAL A 217 -1.64 11.22 33.90
CA VAL A 217 -1.08 11.90 35.09
C VAL A 217 -0.99 10.96 36.30
N ASP A 218 -2.00 10.12 36.52
CA ASP A 218 -2.03 9.11 37.57
C ASP A 218 -0.89 8.09 37.43
N VAL A 219 -0.60 7.68 36.21
CA VAL A 219 0.52 6.76 35.89
C VAL A 219 1.86 7.44 36.23
N ALA A 220 2.02 8.72 35.88
CA ALA A 220 3.22 9.47 36.23
C ALA A 220 3.38 9.61 37.76
N ARG A 221 2.30 9.80 38.49
CA ARG A 221 2.31 9.82 39.96
C ARG A 221 2.67 8.45 40.56
N ALA A 222 2.17 7.37 39.98
CA ALA A 222 2.51 6.01 40.40
C ALA A 222 4.02 5.69 40.20
N LEU A 223 4.66 6.28 39.22
CA LEU A 223 6.14 6.23 39.06
C LEU A 223 6.92 7.01 40.09
N GLY A 224 6.26 7.84 40.92
CA GLY A 224 6.88 8.64 41.95
C GLY A 224 7.28 10.05 41.52
N ALA A 225 6.59 10.65 40.57
CA ALA A 225 6.80 12.02 40.16
C ALA A 225 6.35 13.01 41.23
N ASP A 226 7.24 13.91 41.64
CA ASP A 226 6.95 15.02 42.55
C ASP A 226 6.26 16.18 41.81
N ILE A 227 6.65 16.39 40.54
CA ILE A 227 6.13 17.44 39.65
C ILE A 227 5.76 16.80 38.32
N VAL A 228 4.62 17.18 37.79
CA VAL A 228 4.12 16.75 36.46
C VAL A 228 4.07 17.95 35.53
N ILE A 229 4.67 17.81 34.36
CA ILE A 229 4.45 18.70 33.19
C ILE A 229 3.52 17.96 32.25
N ALA A 230 2.24 18.31 32.26
CA ALA A 230 1.21 17.67 31.46
C ALA A 230 0.93 18.49 30.21
N ILE A 231 0.97 17.83 29.04
CA ILE A 231 0.77 18.47 27.73
C ILE A 231 -0.49 17.90 27.10
N ASP A 232 -1.54 18.75 27.03
CA ASP A 232 -2.82 18.45 26.42
C ASP A 232 -2.90 19.03 25.01
N ILE A 233 -2.99 18.16 24.00
CA ILE A 233 -3.16 18.51 22.59
C ILE A 233 -4.56 18.19 22.07
N SER A 234 -5.54 18.00 22.96
CA SER A 234 -6.93 17.79 22.59
C SER A 234 -7.52 19.05 21.95
N THR A 235 -8.37 18.87 20.94
CA THR A 235 -9.13 19.94 20.29
C THR A 235 -10.50 20.08 20.91
N ASP A 236 -11.11 21.27 20.77
CA ASP A 236 -12.47 21.51 21.21
C ASP A 236 -13.48 20.77 20.30
N TYR A 237 -14.70 20.58 20.81
CA TYR A 237 -15.77 19.90 20.08
C TYR A 237 -16.09 20.59 18.75
N LYS A 238 -16.46 19.76 17.74
CA LYS A 238 -16.97 20.25 16.46
C LYS A 238 -18.33 20.95 16.65
N ASN A 239 -18.56 22.00 15.90
CA ASN A 239 -19.84 22.70 15.88
C ASN A 239 -20.91 21.87 15.14
N GLN A 240 -22.19 22.14 15.38
CA GLN A 240 -23.33 21.42 14.84
C GLN A 240 -23.29 21.28 13.29
N GLU A 241 -22.73 22.26 12.59
CA GLU A 241 -22.61 22.29 11.12
C GLU A 241 -21.65 21.25 10.55
N ALA A 242 -20.77 20.68 11.39
CA ALA A 242 -19.81 19.64 10.96
C ALA A 242 -20.40 18.22 10.93
N PHE A 243 -21.60 18.01 11.48
CA PHE A 243 -22.23 16.68 11.55
C PHE A 243 -23.00 16.35 10.28
N THR A 244 -22.28 16.01 9.21
CA THR A 244 -22.87 15.71 7.90
C THR A 244 -22.99 14.21 7.62
N THR A 245 -22.25 13.34 8.34
CA THR A 245 -22.19 11.90 8.12
C THR A 245 -22.17 11.13 9.44
N PHE A 246 -22.48 9.82 9.40
CA PHE A 246 -22.35 8.95 10.58
C PHE A 246 -20.90 8.84 11.07
N LEU A 247 -19.92 8.96 10.18
CA LEU A 247 -18.49 8.95 10.53
C LEU A 247 -18.12 10.16 11.39
N THR A 248 -18.65 11.35 11.08
CA THR A 248 -18.41 12.55 11.90
C THR A 248 -19.06 12.44 13.28
N VAL A 249 -20.17 11.70 13.40
CA VAL A 249 -20.80 11.41 14.71
C VAL A 249 -19.94 10.44 15.53
N ALA A 250 -19.41 9.39 14.89
CA ALA A 250 -18.52 8.42 15.55
C ALA A 250 -17.21 9.09 16.02
N ASP A 251 -16.60 9.94 15.19
CA ASP A 251 -15.43 10.74 15.53
C ASP A 251 -15.71 11.68 16.72
N GLN A 252 -16.86 12.33 16.74
CA GLN A 252 -17.27 13.17 17.87
C GLN A 252 -17.44 12.39 19.18
N LEU A 253 -17.98 11.17 19.12
CA LEU A 253 -18.07 10.32 20.31
C LEU A 253 -16.68 9.90 20.82
N SER A 254 -15.76 9.57 19.92
CA SER A 254 -14.37 9.29 20.25
C SER A 254 -13.71 10.51 20.89
N ASN A 255 -13.85 11.69 20.29
CA ASN A 255 -13.33 12.95 20.82
C ASN A 255 -13.93 13.28 22.19
N TYR A 256 -15.21 12.96 22.44
CA TYR A 256 -15.84 13.12 23.73
C TYR A 256 -15.17 12.23 24.81
N LEU A 257 -14.90 10.97 24.51
CA LEU A 257 -14.22 10.07 25.43
C LEU A 257 -12.81 10.55 25.76
N VAL A 258 -12.05 10.95 24.75
CA VAL A 258 -10.69 11.51 24.87
C VAL A 258 -10.71 12.76 25.75
N GLN A 259 -11.58 13.73 25.50
CA GLN A 259 -11.68 14.94 26.32
C GLN A 259 -12.10 14.64 27.75
N ARG A 260 -13.08 13.76 27.95
CA ARG A 260 -13.54 13.38 29.28
C ARG A 260 -12.41 12.74 30.10
N SER A 261 -11.64 11.84 29.48
CA SER A 261 -10.49 11.19 30.13
C SER A 261 -9.39 12.23 30.45
N THR A 262 -9.06 13.12 29.51
CA THR A 262 -8.11 14.22 29.71
C THR A 262 -8.53 15.13 30.86
N GLN A 263 -9.80 15.57 30.91
CA GLN A 263 -10.31 16.42 32.00
C GLN A 263 -10.27 15.72 33.36
N LYS A 264 -10.55 14.41 33.40
CA LYS A 264 -10.40 13.60 34.63
C LYS A 264 -8.95 13.65 35.14
N GLN A 265 -7.99 13.46 34.27
CA GLN A 265 -6.57 13.47 34.61
C GLN A 265 -6.06 14.88 34.96
N ALA A 266 -6.52 15.90 34.26
CA ALA A 266 -6.15 17.29 34.59
C ALA A 266 -6.55 17.70 36.02
N ARG A 267 -7.60 17.11 36.58
CA ARG A 267 -8.02 17.37 37.99
C ARG A 267 -7.07 16.78 39.03
N LEU A 268 -6.15 15.87 38.62
CA LEU A 268 -5.13 15.29 39.51
C LEU A 268 -3.88 16.17 39.63
N LEU A 269 -3.78 17.20 38.81
CA LEU A 269 -2.70 18.18 38.87
C LEU A 269 -2.86 19.07 40.09
N ASN A 270 -1.75 19.41 40.75
CA ASN A 270 -1.67 20.28 41.91
C ASN A 270 -0.94 21.58 41.56
N GLU A 271 -0.81 22.49 42.53
CA GLU A 271 -0.23 23.84 42.34
C GLU A 271 1.26 23.83 41.92
N ARG A 272 1.98 22.69 42.07
CA ARG A 272 3.39 22.54 41.67
C ARG A 272 3.51 22.06 40.24
N ASP A 273 2.44 21.55 39.66
CA ASP A 273 2.42 20.97 38.31
C ASP A 273 2.25 22.05 37.26
N VAL A 274 2.69 21.74 36.04
CA VAL A 274 2.56 22.66 34.92
C VAL A 274 1.66 22.01 33.90
N PHE A 275 0.55 22.68 33.56
CA PHE A 275 -0.38 22.25 32.53
C PHE A 275 -0.18 23.12 31.29
N LEU A 276 0.22 22.49 30.17
CA LEU A 276 0.46 23.15 28.90
C LEU A 276 -0.58 22.67 27.89
N ARG A 277 -1.32 23.61 27.30
CA ARG A 277 -2.28 23.33 26.24
C ARG A 277 -1.93 24.17 25.02
N PRO A 278 -1.11 23.65 24.07
CA PRO A 278 -0.82 24.34 22.82
C PRO A 278 -2.11 24.61 22.03
N ASP A 279 -2.24 25.85 21.53
CA ASP A 279 -3.36 26.20 20.65
C ASP A 279 -3.09 25.70 19.23
N VAL A 280 -3.43 24.44 18.98
CA VAL A 280 -3.31 23.79 17.67
C VAL A 280 -4.53 24.06 16.76
N GLY A 281 -5.43 24.93 17.20
CA GLY A 281 -6.60 25.37 16.45
C GLY A 281 -7.55 24.21 16.12
N ARG A 282 -7.98 24.15 14.85
CA ARG A 282 -8.87 23.11 14.33
C ARG A 282 -8.12 21.98 13.60
N MET A 283 -6.84 21.81 13.87
CA MET A 283 -6.04 20.74 13.27
C MET A 283 -6.65 19.37 13.58
N GLU A 284 -6.85 18.56 12.55
CA GLU A 284 -7.35 17.20 12.69
C GLU A 284 -6.22 16.21 13.03
N THR A 285 -6.58 15.03 13.50
CA THR A 285 -5.61 13.99 13.91
C THR A 285 -4.81 13.42 12.75
N THR A 286 -5.31 13.52 11.53
CA THR A 286 -4.73 13.00 10.29
C THR A 286 -4.04 14.07 9.42
N GLU A 287 -4.01 15.33 9.83
CA GLU A 287 -3.37 16.42 9.07
C GLU A 287 -1.85 16.47 9.35
N PHE A 288 -1.12 15.45 8.90
CA PHE A 288 0.32 15.33 9.12
C PHE A 288 1.16 16.41 8.43
N ASP A 289 0.67 17.01 7.36
CA ASP A 289 1.26 18.16 6.69
C ASP A 289 1.36 19.41 7.60
N LYS A 290 0.51 19.48 8.64
CA LYS A 290 0.48 20.60 9.62
C LYS A 290 1.35 20.35 10.86
N MET A 291 2.06 19.24 10.95
CA MET A 291 2.96 18.95 12.06
C MET A 291 3.96 20.10 12.38
N PRO A 292 4.58 20.78 11.41
CA PRO A 292 5.45 21.92 11.70
C PRO A 292 4.75 23.06 12.44
N THR A 293 3.46 23.28 12.19
CA THR A 293 2.64 24.27 12.88
C THR A 293 2.40 23.84 14.34
N ALA A 294 2.02 22.57 14.55
CA ALA A 294 1.81 22.02 15.89
C ALA A 294 3.10 22.08 16.73
N TYR A 295 4.25 21.72 16.14
CA TYR A 295 5.57 21.84 16.80
C TYR A 295 5.81 23.27 17.33
N ARG A 296 5.64 24.28 16.48
CA ARG A 296 5.80 25.69 16.89
C ARG A 296 4.88 26.07 18.03
N LYS A 297 3.61 25.65 17.98
CA LYS A 297 2.64 25.91 19.06
C LYS A 297 3.06 25.26 20.38
N GLY A 298 3.63 24.05 20.32
CA GLY A 298 4.20 23.39 21.49
C GLY A 298 5.39 24.15 22.07
N TYR A 299 6.31 24.58 21.22
CA TYR A 299 7.45 25.40 21.64
C TYR A 299 7.01 26.74 22.24
N ASP A 300 6.12 27.47 21.56
CA ASP A 300 5.64 28.78 21.97
C ASP A 300 4.93 28.75 23.35
N ILE A 301 4.09 27.76 23.61
CA ILE A 301 3.39 27.66 24.90
C ILE A 301 4.38 27.35 26.04
N ALA A 302 5.39 26.52 25.81
CA ALA A 302 6.42 26.26 26.81
C ALA A 302 7.24 27.53 27.11
N MET A 303 7.62 28.28 26.07
CA MET A 303 8.34 29.55 26.24
C MET A 303 7.49 30.63 26.91
N ALA A 304 6.20 30.68 26.63
CA ALA A 304 5.24 31.59 27.31
C ALA A 304 5.13 31.29 28.82
N ASN A 305 5.35 30.04 29.21
CA ASN A 305 5.37 29.61 30.63
C ASN A 305 6.78 29.53 31.22
N GLN A 306 7.78 30.16 30.57
CA GLN A 306 9.20 30.12 31.00
C GLN A 306 9.37 30.54 32.44
N SER A 307 8.65 31.54 32.94
CA SER A 307 8.76 32.02 34.32
C SER A 307 8.44 30.94 35.36
N VAL A 308 7.49 30.06 35.09
CA VAL A 308 7.15 28.93 35.96
C VAL A 308 8.17 27.80 35.79
N LEU A 309 8.41 27.43 34.52
CA LEU A 309 9.30 26.34 34.13
C LEU A 309 10.75 26.58 34.57
N ALA A 310 11.24 27.83 34.55
CA ALA A 310 12.61 28.17 34.93
C ALA A 310 12.95 27.77 36.38
N SER A 311 11.96 27.67 37.26
CA SER A 311 12.17 27.20 38.65
C SER A 311 12.61 25.72 38.72
N LEU A 312 12.39 24.97 37.63
CA LEU A 312 12.75 23.54 37.49
C LEU A 312 14.12 23.34 36.83
N SER A 313 14.75 24.41 36.35
CA SER A 313 15.99 24.36 35.60
C SER A 313 17.18 23.94 36.45
N LEU A 314 18.04 23.10 35.89
CA LEU A 314 19.32 22.78 36.48
C LEU A 314 20.40 23.81 36.12
N SER A 315 21.45 23.88 36.92
CA SER A 315 22.68 24.59 36.53
C SER A 315 23.23 23.94 35.23
N SER A 316 23.99 24.71 34.44
CA SER A 316 24.59 24.18 33.20
C SER A 316 25.41 22.92 33.46
N ALA A 317 26.24 22.88 34.52
CA ALA A 317 27.04 21.72 34.83
C ALA A 317 26.23 20.49 35.28
N SER A 318 25.14 20.71 36.04
CA SER A 318 24.27 19.61 36.48
C SER A 318 23.43 19.06 35.30
N TYR A 319 22.96 19.93 34.41
CA TYR A 319 22.23 19.50 33.21
C TYR A 319 23.15 18.74 32.24
N GLN A 320 24.40 19.18 32.09
CA GLN A 320 25.37 18.46 31.28
C GLN A 320 25.60 17.03 31.80
N ARG A 321 25.75 16.85 33.10
CA ARG A 321 25.84 15.51 33.71
C ARG A 321 24.62 14.67 33.49
N TYR A 322 23.42 15.28 33.53
CA TYR A 322 22.17 14.59 33.21
C TYR A 322 22.12 14.10 31.73
N VAL A 323 22.49 14.97 30.78
CA VAL A 323 22.56 14.62 29.35
C VAL A 323 23.59 13.53 29.10
N GLU A 324 24.80 13.64 29.70
CA GLU A 324 25.84 12.62 29.59
C GLU A 324 25.39 11.27 30.12
N ALA A 325 24.69 11.25 31.27
CA ALA A 325 24.13 10.03 31.84
C ALA A 325 22.99 9.41 30.93
N LYS A 326 22.13 10.28 30.41
CA LYS A 326 21.09 9.87 29.40
C LYS A 326 21.76 9.23 28.19
N GLN A 327 22.77 9.87 27.61
CA GLN A 327 23.50 9.38 26.45
C GLN A 327 24.31 8.10 26.73
N ALA A 328 24.88 7.97 27.94
CA ALA A 328 25.55 6.75 28.31
C ALA A 328 24.62 5.55 28.40
N ARG A 329 23.40 5.74 28.95
CA ARG A 329 22.35 4.70 28.96
C ARG A 329 21.88 4.40 27.57
N ARG A 330 21.69 5.40 26.67
CA ARG A 330 21.32 5.18 25.27
C ARG A 330 22.33 4.30 24.53
N ARG A 331 23.63 4.54 24.74
CA ARG A 331 24.69 3.71 24.13
C ARG A 331 24.74 2.27 24.64
N ALA A 332 24.10 2.00 25.77
CA ALA A 332 24.00 0.65 26.34
C ALA A 332 22.76 -0.12 25.82
N LEU A 333 21.89 0.53 25.07
CA LEU A 333 20.74 -0.14 24.45
C LEU A 333 21.21 -1.07 23.33
N ILE A 334 20.53 -2.18 23.19
CA ILE A 334 20.78 -3.16 22.13
C ILE A 334 19.76 -2.91 21.00
N TYR A 335 20.29 -2.42 19.90
CA TYR A 335 19.49 -2.20 18.69
C TYR A 335 19.46 -3.48 17.85
N GLY A 336 18.36 -3.70 17.13
CA GLY A 336 18.21 -4.88 16.28
C GLY A 336 19.31 -5.04 15.25
N ASP A 337 19.78 -3.93 14.68
CA ASP A 337 20.87 -3.90 13.70
C ASP A 337 22.23 -4.39 14.25
N ASP A 338 22.42 -4.37 15.58
CA ASP A 338 23.63 -4.85 16.24
C ASP A 338 23.55 -6.33 16.65
N VAL A 339 22.34 -6.92 16.58
CA VAL A 339 22.14 -8.30 17.03
C VAL A 339 22.62 -9.28 15.96
N LYS A 340 23.63 -10.07 16.29
CA LYS A 340 24.03 -11.21 15.45
C LYS A 340 22.96 -12.30 15.52
N VAL A 341 22.27 -12.55 14.42
CA VAL A 341 21.22 -13.58 14.32
C VAL A 341 21.85 -14.95 14.10
N ASP A 342 21.75 -15.84 15.08
CA ASP A 342 22.27 -17.23 15.00
C ASP A 342 21.27 -18.17 14.34
N GLU A 343 19.97 -17.91 14.52
CA GLU A 343 18.88 -18.76 14.02
C GLU A 343 17.66 -17.92 13.63
N ILE A 344 16.97 -18.35 12.55
CA ILE A 344 15.69 -17.77 12.14
C ILE A 344 14.59 -18.80 12.42
N VAL A 345 13.65 -18.42 13.27
CA VAL A 345 12.50 -19.23 13.67
C VAL A 345 11.25 -18.67 12.96
N LEU A 346 10.53 -19.53 12.27
CA LEU A 346 9.26 -19.16 11.64
C LEU A 346 8.11 -19.67 12.51
N ASN A 347 7.34 -18.77 13.07
CA ASN A 347 6.08 -19.06 13.74
C ASN A 347 4.93 -18.88 12.72
N ASN A 348 4.59 -19.97 12.05
CA ASN A 348 3.61 -19.96 10.97
C ASN A 348 2.21 -20.25 11.51
N ARG A 349 1.38 -19.21 11.57
CA ARG A 349 -0.06 -19.29 11.91
C ARG A 349 -0.92 -19.16 10.65
N SER A 350 -0.52 -19.85 9.57
CA SER A 350 -1.23 -19.85 8.29
C SER A 350 -1.37 -21.27 7.72
N HIS A 351 -2.17 -21.41 6.68
CA HIS A 351 -2.32 -22.67 5.93
C HIS A 351 -1.17 -22.91 4.93
N TYR A 352 -0.26 -21.95 4.75
CA TYR A 352 0.88 -22.08 3.85
C TYR A 352 1.96 -22.97 4.46
N SER A 353 2.67 -23.72 3.61
CA SER A 353 3.76 -24.58 4.09
C SER A 353 4.95 -23.75 4.56
N ASP A 354 5.59 -24.19 5.68
CA ASP A 354 6.82 -23.56 6.18
C ASP A 354 7.92 -23.49 5.12
N GLN A 355 8.01 -24.52 4.26
CA GLN A 355 9.01 -24.56 3.21
C GLN A 355 8.84 -23.44 2.17
N LEU A 356 7.57 -23.12 1.83
CA LEU A 356 7.27 -22.03 0.92
C LEU A 356 7.65 -20.68 1.54
N LEU A 357 7.27 -20.46 2.79
CA LEU A 357 7.57 -19.22 3.49
C LEU A 357 9.08 -19.04 3.71
N LYS A 358 9.79 -20.11 4.16
CA LYS A 358 11.24 -20.09 4.35
C LYS A 358 12.00 -19.77 3.07
N ASN A 359 11.55 -20.27 1.92
CA ASN A 359 12.17 -19.97 0.62
C ASN A 359 12.06 -18.49 0.22
N ARG A 360 11.16 -17.73 0.82
CA ARG A 360 10.99 -16.30 0.57
C ARG A 360 11.74 -15.39 1.55
N LEU A 361 12.21 -15.93 2.68
CA LEU A 361 12.90 -15.11 3.70
C LEU A 361 14.20 -14.50 3.19
N HIS A 362 14.96 -15.20 2.36
CA HIS A 362 16.23 -14.73 1.75
C HIS A 362 17.26 -14.16 2.74
N LEU A 363 17.10 -14.41 4.05
CA LEU A 363 18.00 -13.95 5.11
C LEU A 363 19.10 -14.96 5.39
N LYS A 364 20.28 -14.46 5.77
CA LYS A 364 21.42 -15.31 6.13
C LYS A 364 21.71 -15.18 7.62
N THR A 365 21.85 -16.30 8.29
CA THR A 365 22.25 -16.36 9.71
C THR A 365 23.77 -16.18 9.90
N GLY A 366 24.19 -15.97 11.14
CA GLY A 366 25.60 -15.83 11.52
C GLY A 366 26.16 -14.41 11.41
N GLN A 367 25.34 -13.43 11.12
CA GLN A 367 25.69 -12.01 10.99
C GLN A 367 24.59 -11.10 11.54
N PRO A 368 24.88 -9.84 11.86
CA PRO A 368 23.85 -8.84 12.08
C PRO A 368 23.00 -8.64 10.82
N LEU A 369 21.71 -8.38 11.04
CA LEU A 369 20.75 -8.08 9.97
C LEU A 369 20.18 -6.70 10.21
N SER A 370 20.31 -5.79 9.24
CA SER A 370 19.73 -4.46 9.41
C SER A 370 18.21 -4.52 9.44
N THR A 371 17.59 -3.59 10.16
CA THR A 371 16.13 -3.42 10.20
C THR A 371 15.56 -3.36 8.79
N GLU A 372 16.20 -2.62 7.87
CA GLU A 372 15.80 -2.52 6.46
C GLU A 372 15.80 -3.89 5.74
N GLN A 373 16.81 -4.75 5.97
CA GLN A 373 16.87 -6.08 5.37
C GLN A 373 15.74 -6.99 5.86
N ILE A 374 15.41 -6.90 7.15
CA ILE A 374 14.34 -7.69 7.74
C ILE A 374 12.99 -7.17 7.26
N GLU A 375 12.77 -5.86 7.26
CA GLU A 375 11.54 -5.25 6.76
C GLU A 375 11.30 -5.57 5.28
N ALA A 376 12.32 -5.52 4.43
CA ALA A 376 12.22 -5.96 3.03
C ALA A 376 11.81 -7.44 2.90
N THR A 377 12.24 -8.28 3.83
CA THR A 377 11.85 -9.70 3.86
C THR A 377 10.41 -9.88 4.34
N VAL A 378 10.03 -9.16 5.38
CA VAL A 378 8.65 -9.10 5.90
C VAL A 378 7.69 -8.64 4.81
N GLU A 379 8.06 -7.58 4.10
CA GLU A 379 7.31 -7.05 2.97
C GLU A 379 7.17 -8.07 1.82
N ASN A 380 8.20 -8.83 1.51
CA ASN A 380 8.14 -9.93 0.53
C ASN A 380 7.16 -11.04 0.92
N LEU A 381 7.01 -11.32 2.21
CA LEU A 381 5.99 -12.25 2.69
C LEU A 381 4.60 -11.61 2.65
N TYR A 382 4.49 -10.39 3.12
CA TYR A 382 3.24 -9.63 3.14
C TYR A 382 2.69 -9.40 1.71
N ALA A 383 3.58 -9.26 0.74
CA ALA A 383 3.27 -9.13 -0.69
C ALA A 383 2.54 -10.33 -1.31
N LEU A 384 2.47 -11.46 -0.62
CA LEU A 384 1.57 -12.55 -1.01
C LEU A 384 0.09 -12.19 -0.87
N ASP A 385 -0.22 -11.12 -0.15
CA ASP A 385 -1.57 -10.62 0.12
C ASP A 385 -2.49 -11.67 0.76
N ARG A 386 -1.93 -12.50 1.64
CA ARG A 386 -2.62 -13.59 2.34
C ARG A 386 -2.53 -13.44 3.85
N PHE A 387 -1.69 -12.55 4.33
CA PHE A 387 -1.42 -12.36 5.74
C PHE A 387 -2.07 -11.09 6.27
N GLU A 388 -2.65 -11.20 7.45
CA GLU A 388 -3.18 -10.07 8.20
C GLU A 388 -2.02 -9.25 8.76
N LEU A 389 -0.97 -9.95 9.24
CA LEU A 389 0.21 -9.35 9.81
C LEU A 389 1.41 -10.29 9.69
N VAL A 390 2.58 -9.72 9.38
CA VAL A 390 3.87 -10.38 9.44
C VAL A 390 4.76 -9.55 10.36
N THR A 391 5.10 -10.08 11.52
CA THR A 391 5.92 -9.40 12.51
C THR A 391 7.19 -10.17 12.79
N TYR A 392 8.10 -9.56 13.52
CA TYR A 392 9.30 -10.23 13.98
C TYR A 392 9.79 -9.66 15.30
N GLU A 393 10.57 -10.50 16.03
CA GLU A 393 11.17 -10.15 17.30
C GLU A 393 12.52 -10.85 17.47
N TYR A 394 13.39 -10.24 18.27
CA TYR A 394 14.65 -10.85 18.68
C TYR A 394 14.46 -11.53 20.04
N ARG A 395 14.80 -12.80 20.12
CA ARG A 395 14.73 -13.56 21.37
C ARG A 395 16.03 -14.31 21.64
N GLU A 396 16.53 -14.25 22.85
CA GLU A 396 17.60 -15.14 23.29
C GLU A 396 17.00 -16.46 23.80
N PHE A 397 17.41 -17.57 23.18
CA PHE A 397 16.98 -18.89 23.58
C PHE A 397 18.17 -19.86 23.55
N GLU A 398 18.43 -20.57 24.65
CA GLU A 398 19.55 -21.51 24.80
C GLU A 398 20.93 -20.89 24.42
N GLY A 399 21.13 -19.61 24.72
CA GLY A 399 22.35 -18.88 24.41
C GLY A 399 22.55 -18.54 22.93
N LYS A 400 21.49 -18.61 22.12
CA LYS A 400 21.45 -18.19 20.71
C LYS A 400 20.49 -17.03 20.53
N ASN A 401 20.91 -16.05 19.75
CA ASN A 401 20.03 -14.98 19.30
C ASN A 401 19.17 -15.48 18.15
N GLN A 402 17.88 -15.62 18.39
CA GLN A 402 16.89 -16.02 17.40
C GLN A 402 16.16 -14.78 16.86
N LEU A 403 16.02 -14.70 15.53
CA LEU A 403 15.02 -13.85 14.87
C LEU A 403 13.76 -14.68 14.68
N VAL A 404 12.70 -14.40 15.43
CA VAL A 404 11.42 -15.08 15.33
C VAL A 404 10.53 -14.27 14.38
N ILE A 405 10.14 -14.86 13.26
CA ILE A 405 9.21 -14.25 12.29
C ILE A 405 7.84 -14.89 12.52
N ASP A 406 6.86 -14.08 12.88
CA ASP A 406 5.48 -14.49 13.12
C ASP A 406 4.62 -14.13 11.90
N VAL A 407 3.98 -15.13 11.32
CA VAL A 407 3.13 -14.99 10.13
C VAL A 407 1.70 -15.35 10.50
N LYS A 408 0.82 -14.35 10.45
CA LYS A 408 -0.61 -14.51 10.76
C LYS A 408 -1.44 -14.36 9.50
N GLU A 409 -2.19 -15.42 9.14
CA GLU A 409 -3.09 -15.40 8.00
C GLU A 409 -4.30 -14.48 8.24
N LYS A 410 -4.83 -13.87 7.18
CA LYS A 410 -6.04 -13.05 7.21
C LYS A 410 -7.20 -13.87 7.82
N SER A 411 -7.74 -13.40 8.93
CA SER A 411 -8.78 -14.10 9.70
C SER A 411 -10.11 -14.23 8.94
N TRP A 412 -10.30 -13.41 7.92
CA TRP A 412 -11.43 -13.46 6.99
C TRP A 412 -11.20 -14.35 5.77
N GLY A 413 -9.94 -14.83 5.53
CA GLY A 413 -9.60 -15.75 4.46
C GLY A 413 -10.08 -17.20 4.71
N PRO A 414 -9.58 -18.17 3.93
CA PRO A 414 -8.44 -18.08 2.99
C PRO A 414 -8.81 -17.68 1.54
N ASN A 415 -10.09 -17.54 1.21
CA ASN A 415 -10.56 -17.20 -0.12
C ASN A 415 -11.00 -15.75 -0.16
N TYR A 416 -10.83 -15.07 -1.29
CA TYR A 416 -11.01 -13.62 -1.39
C TYR A 416 -11.89 -13.24 -2.56
N LEU A 417 -12.61 -12.11 -2.43
CA LEU A 417 -13.48 -11.53 -3.43
C LEU A 417 -12.96 -10.17 -3.83
N ASN A 418 -12.81 -9.94 -5.14
CA ASN A 418 -12.50 -8.64 -5.72
C ASN A 418 -13.57 -8.26 -6.75
N PHE A 419 -13.72 -6.98 -7.00
CA PHE A 419 -14.72 -6.46 -7.89
C PHE A 419 -14.09 -5.58 -8.98
N ARG A 420 -14.77 -5.51 -10.10
CA ARG A 420 -14.45 -4.63 -11.22
C ARG A 420 -15.63 -3.72 -11.51
N PHE A 421 -15.32 -2.46 -11.75
CA PHE A 421 -16.23 -1.50 -12.34
C PHE A 421 -15.51 -0.76 -13.45
N PHE A 422 -16.11 -0.72 -14.62
CA PHE A 422 -15.60 0.02 -15.77
C PHE A 422 -16.75 0.64 -16.54
N LEU A 423 -16.58 1.89 -16.95
CA LEU A 423 -17.49 2.60 -17.86
C LEU A 423 -16.64 3.48 -18.78
N GLU A 424 -16.89 3.41 -20.07
CA GLU A 424 -16.38 4.35 -21.06
C GLU A 424 -17.51 4.74 -22.01
N ASP A 425 -17.63 6.03 -22.27
CA ASP A 425 -18.63 6.60 -23.17
C ASP A 425 -17.99 7.70 -24.02
N ASP A 426 -18.18 7.65 -25.32
CA ASP A 426 -17.72 8.67 -26.27
C ASP A 426 -18.83 9.63 -26.72
N PHE A 427 -20.04 9.50 -26.16
CA PHE A 427 -21.25 10.27 -26.44
C PHE A 427 -21.73 10.21 -27.89
N HIS A 428 -21.17 9.30 -28.72
CA HIS A 428 -21.51 9.13 -30.13
C HIS A 428 -21.91 7.68 -30.46
N THR A 429 -21.25 6.72 -29.81
CA THR A 429 -21.44 5.29 -30.06
C THR A 429 -22.04 4.59 -28.84
N ASP A 430 -22.05 3.27 -28.82
CA ASP A 430 -22.52 2.51 -27.66
C ASP A 430 -21.56 2.67 -26.48
N SER A 431 -22.10 3.01 -25.31
CA SER A 431 -21.35 2.99 -24.06
C SER A 431 -20.82 1.60 -23.76
N GLN A 432 -19.58 1.54 -23.30
CA GLN A 432 -18.99 0.31 -22.79
C GLN A 432 -18.97 0.30 -21.27
N TYR A 433 -19.41 -0.79 -20.67
CA TYR A 433 -19.36 -0.95 -19.23
C TYR A 433 -19.12 -2.42 -18.86
N ALA A 434 -18.50 -2.62 -17.72
CA ALA A 434 -18.33 -3.94 -17.13
C ALA A 434 -18.52 -3.87 -15.61
N LEU A 435 -19.26 -4.83 -15.09
CA LEU A 435 -19.35 -5.15 -13.68
C LEU A 435 -18.77 -6.55 -13.49
N GLY A 436 -17.74 -6.67 -12.69
CA GLY A 436 -17.06 -7.94 -12.48
C GLY A 436 -16.97 -8.33 -11.03
N ILE A 437 -17.00 -9.63 -10.78
CA ILE A 437 -16.66 -10.25 -9.51
C ILE A 437 -15.67 -11.37 -9.76
N SER A 438 -14.63 -11.41 -8.97
CA SER A 438 -13.65 -12.47 -8.97
C SER A 438 -13.53 -13.12 -7.60
N SER A 439 -13.49 -14.44 -7.56
CA SER A 439 -13.21 -15.21 -6.34
C SER A 439 -11.91 -15.99 -6.51
N ASN A 440 -11.01 -15.83 -5.56
CA ASN A 440 -9.72 -16.52 -5.55
C ASN A 440 -9.67 -17.53 -4.40
N PHE A 441 -9.60 -18.81 -4.74
CA PHE A 441 -9.41 -19.92 -3.80
C PHE A 441 -7.92 -20.23 -3.72
N THR A 442 -7.34 -20.02 -2.56
CA THR A 442 -5.89 -20.06 -2.37
C THR A 442 -5.41 -21.33 -1.68
N ASN A 443 -4.11 -21.61 -1.79
CA ASN A 443 -3.43 -22.67 -1.07
C ASN A 443 -4.04 -24.07 -1.23
N LEU A 444 -4.41 -24.44 -2.48
CA LEU A 444 -5.01 -25.74 -2.78
C LEU A 444 -4.00 -26.90 -2.63
N ASN A 445 -2.70 -26.60 -2.59
CA ASN A 445 -1.64 -27.55 -2.30
C ASN A 445 -0.49 -26.89 -1.55
N SER A 446 0.48 -27.69 -1.08
CA SER A 446 1.65 -27.21 -0.32
C SER A 446 2.57 -26.24 -1.08
N PHE A 447 2.40 -26.07 -2.38
CA PHE A 447 3.17 -25.13 -3.21
C PHE A 447 2.40 -23.82 -3.45
N GLY A 448 1.20 -23.68 -2.91
CA GLY A 448 0.37 -22.48 -3.03
C GLY A 448 -0.36 -22.38 -4.37
N SER A 449 -0.96 -23.49 -4.84
CA SER A 449 -1.83 -23.45 -6.02
C SER A 449 -3.10 -22.65 -5.72
N GLU A 450 -3.63 -22.00 -6.76
CA GLU A 450 -4.81 -21.13 -6.69
C GLU A 450 -5.80 -21.45 -7.79
N LEU A 451 -7.08 -21.34 -7.47
CA LEU A 451 -8.18 -21.42 -8.46
C LEU A 451 -8.95 -20.11 -8.42
N ARG A 452 -8.99 -19.42 -9.55
CA ARG A 452 -9.73 -18.16 -9.73
C ARG A 452 -10.97 -18.40 -10.57
N PHE A 453 -12.08 -17.81 -10.14
CA PHE A 453 -13.31 -17.71 -10.93
C PHE A 453 -13.64 -16.25 -11.16
N ASN A 454 -13.79 -15.88 -12.41
CA ASN A 454 -14.12 -14.54 -12.84
C ASN A 454 -15.48 -14.54 -13.53
N LEU A 455 -16.33 -13.60 -13.15
CA LEU A 455 -17.61 -13.35 -13.79
C LEU A 455 -17.68 -11.86 -14.09
N GLU A 456 -17.83 -11.51 -15.37
CA GLU A 456 -18.04 -10.14 -15.80
C GLU A 456 -19.33 -10.04 -16.62
N MET A 457 -20.09 -8.98 -16.36
CA MET A 457 -21.33 -8.66 -17.04
C MET A 457 -21.31 -7.20 -17.47
N GLY A 458 -21.67 -6.95 -18.70
CA GLY A 458 -21.70 -5.63 -19.26
C GLY A 458 -21.94 -5.67 -20.77
N THR A 459 -21.26 -4.78 -21.48
CA THR A 459 -21.19 -4.80 -22.94
C THR A 459 -20.63 -6.13 -23.41
N ASP A 460 -19.57 -6.59 -22.76
CA ASP A 460 -19.01 -7.92 -22.92
C ASP A 460 -19.38 -8.79 -21.72
N LYS A 461 -19.44 -10.09 -21.91
CA LYS A 461 -19.74 -11.07 -20.87
C LYS A 461 -18.63 -12.09 -20.84
N ILE A 462 -18.08 -12.33 -19.63
CA ILE A 462 -16.97 -13.27 -19.44
C ILE A 462 -17.27 -14.17 -18.26
N ILE A 463 -17.08 -15.48 -18.43
CA ILE A 463 -17.04 -16.47 -17.36
C ILE A 463 -15.72 -17.22 -17.52
N GLU A 464 -14.87 -17.16 -16.53
CA GLU A 464 -13.53 -17.69 -16.61
C GLU A 464 -13.16 -18.46 -15.36
N ALA A 465 -12.44 -19.57 -15.53
CA ALA A 465 -11.81 -20.32 -14.43
C ALA A 465 -10.36 -20.59 -14.78
N GLU A 466 -9.46 -20.19 -13.88
CA GLU A 466 -8.00 -20.40 -14.01
C GLU A 466 -7.47 -21.19 -12.82
N LEU A 467 -6.84 -22.33 -13.09
CA LEU A 467 -6.05 -23.08 -12.12
C LEU A 467 -4.58 -22.78 -12.33
N PHE A 468 -3.98 -22.07 -11.37
CA PHE A 468 -2.54 -21.80 -11.32
C PHE A 468 -1.86 -22.76 -10.34
N SER A 469 -0.80 -23.41 -10.76
CA SER A 469 -0.09 -24.39 -9.93
C SER A 469 1.43 -24.25 -10.04
N PRO A 470 2.08 -23.69 -9.01
CA PRO A 470 3.54 -23.76 -8.92
C PRO A 470 4.03 -25.21 -8.84
N LEU A 471 5.11 -25.51 -9.54
CA LEU A 471 5.70 -26.85 -9.57
C LEU A 471 6.59 -27.14 -8.36
N PHE A 472 7.14 -26.09 -7.74
CA PHE A 472 8.07 -26.19 -6.61
C PHE A 472 7.79 -25.09 -5.57
N SER A 473 8.23 -25.32 -4.34
CA SER A 473 8.10 -24.36 -3.23
C SER A 473 8.74 -22.99 -3.48
N GLY A 474 9.73 -22.89 -4.38
CA GLY A 474 10.29 -21.61 -4.83
C GLY A 474 9.40 -20.82 -5.79
N GLN A 475 8.32 -21.43 -6.27
CA GLN A 475 7.27 -20.84 -7.13
C GLN A 475 7.80 -20.14 -8.42
N LYS A 476 9.00 -20.48 -8.88
CA LYS A 476 9.56 -19.88 -10.10
C LYS A 476 9.01 -20.51 -11.37
N ALA A 477 8.81 -21.83 -11.38
CA ALA A 477 8.17 -22.55 -12.46
C ALA A 477 6.76 -22.94 -12.06
N PHE A 478 5.82 -22.79 -13.00
CA PHE A 478 4.40 -23.07 -12.75
C PHE A 478 3.70 -23.61 -14.00
N THR A 479 2.55 -24.21 -13.79
CA THR A 479 1.59 -24.52 -14.82
C THR A 479 0.34 -23.68 -14.63
N SER A 480 -0.34 -23.31 -15.71
CA SER A 480 -1.67 -22.70 -15.68
C SER A 480 -2.61 -23.42 -16.64
N ALA A 481 -3.83 -23.63 -16.19
CA ALA A 481 -4.92 -24.14 -17.01
C ALA A 481 -6.08 -23.15 -16.94
N LEU A 482 -6.53 -22.66 -18.09
CA LEU A 482 -7.61 -21.69 -18.23
C LEU A 482 -8.74 -22.30 -19.05
N ILE A 483 -9.97 -22.04 -18.61
CA ILE A 483 -11.17 -22.18 -19.45
C ILE A 483 -11.96 -20.88 -19.34
N SER A 484 -12.33 -20.32 -20.48
CA SER A 484 -13.09 -19.08 -20.56
C SER A 484 -14.23 -19.22 -21.54
N PHE A 485 -15.38 -18.65 -21.19
CA PHE A 485 -16.48 -18.36 -22.09
C PHE A 485 -16.63 -16.86 -22.19
N SER A 486 -16.61 -16.32 -23.39
CA SER A 486 -16.86 -14.89 -23.65
C SER A 486 -17.96 -14.68 -24.68
N ASN A 487 -18.64 -13.55 -24.52
CA ASN A 487 -19.49 -12.96 -25.54
C ASN A 487 -19.10 -11.49 -25.63
N ASP A 488 -18.27 -11.16 -26.60
CA ASP A 488 -17.78 -9.82 -26.85
C ASP A 488 -18.29 -9.26 -28.18
N LYS A 489 -18.44 -7.93 -28.18
CA LYS A 489 -18.87 -7.19 -29.37
C LYS A 489 -17.69 -6.56 -30.05
N ARG A 490 -17.50 -6.84 -31.34
CA ARG A 490 -16.47 -6.24 -32.18
C ARG A 490 -17.14 -5.48 -33.33
N ASN A 491 -16.64 -4.28 -33.61
CA ASN A 491 -17.15 -3.46 -34.70
C ASN A 491 -16.43 -3.83 -36.00
N LYS A 492 -17.20 -4.07 -37.08
CA LYS A 492 -16.65 -4.32 -38.40
C LYS A 492 -17.06 -3.19 -39.34
N PRO A 493 -16.14 -2.53 -40.06
CA PRO A 493 -16.51 -1.52 -41.05
C PRO A 493 -17.45 -2.05 -42.10
N MET A 494 -18.54 -1.31 -42.45
CA MET A 494 -19.53 -1.72 -43.46
C MET A 494 -18.97 -1.74 -44.88
N GLN A 495 -17.93 -0.93 -45.14
CA GLN A 495 -17.30 -0.80 -46.46
C GLN A 495 -16.31 -1.92 -46.78
N GLY A 496 -16.08 -2.83 -45.83
CA GLY A 496 -15.21 -3.99 -45.99
C GLY A 496 -13.92 -3.89 -45.15
N PHE A 497 -13.24 -5.03 -45.01
CA PHE A 497 -12.07 -5.20 -44.21
C PHE A 497 -10.82 -4.42 -44.73
N ASP A 498 -10.81 -4.14 -46.06
CA ASP A 498 -9.69 -3.45 -46.70
C ASP A 498 -9.80 -1.93 -46.62
N ASP A 499 -10.94 -1.39 -46.18
CA ASP A 499 -11.09 0.06 -45.97
C ASP A 499 -10.63 0.46 -44.56
N THR A 500 -9.44 0.91 -44.49
CA THR A 500 -8.78 1.40 -43.25
C THR A 500 -8.70 2.94 -43.16
N SER A 501 -9.52 3.62 -44.01
CA SER A 501 -9.65 5.09 -43.96
C SER A 501 -10.42 5.55 -42.71
N LEU A 502 -10.18 6.81 -42.27
CA LEU A 502 -10.92 7.39 -41.14
C LEU A 502 -12.46 7.42 -41.41
N GLU A 503 -12.88 7.55 -42.62
CA GLU A 503 -14.33 7.51 -42.98
C GLU A 503 -14.96 6.15 -42.64
N ALA A 504 -14.21 5.05 -42.75
CA ALA A 504 -14.71 3.71 -42.42
C ALA A 504 -15.04 3.57 -40.92
N SER A 505 -14.48 4.43 -40.03
CA SER A 505 -14.79 4.43 -38.61
C SER A 505 -16.23 4.91 -38.30
N LYS A 506 -16.92 5.54 -39.22
CA LYS A 506 -18.27 6.07 -38.99
C LYS A 506 -19.37 5.01 -39.14
N ASP A 507 -19.18 4.08 -40.08
CA ASP A 507 -20.18 3.12 -40.46
C ASP A 507 -19.69 1.69 -40.18
N TYR A 508 -20.14 1.08 -39.11
CA TYR A 508 -19.76 -0.26 -38.72
C TYR A 508 -20.95 -1.13 -38.33
N LEU A 509 -20.77 -2.44 -38.44
CA LEU A 509 -21.70 -3.47 -37.99
C LEU A 509 -21.16 -4.05 -36.67
N PRO A 510 -21.94 -4.05 -35.59
CA PRO A 510 -21.59 -4.76 -34.39
C PRO A 510 -21.74 -6.27 -34.60
N ILE A 511 -20.67 -7.02 -34.42
CA ILE A 511 -20.63 -8.49 -34.51
C ILE A 511 -20.42 -9.02 -33.09
N SER A 512 -21.28 -9.96 -32.67
CA SER A 512 -21.12 -10.70 -31.42
C SER A 512 -20.26 -11.93 -31.66
N TYR A 513 -19.20 -12.09 -30.89
CA TYR A 513 -18.34 -13.26 -30.86
C TYR A 513 -18.62 -14.06 -29.58
N LEU A 514 -19.14 -15.27 -29.72
CA LEU A 514 -19.28 -16.23 -28.64
C LEU A 514 -18.10 -17.19 -28.72
N GLU A 515 -17.23 -17.20 -27.71
CA GLU A 515 -16.01 -17.99 -27.73
C GLU A 515 -15.87 -18.84 -26.47
N TRP A 516 -15.52 -20.12 -26.66
CA TRP A 516 -14.94 -20.96 -25.63
C TRP A 516 -13.45 -21.08 -25.86
N ILE A 517 -12.68 -20.73 -24.85
CA ILE A 517 -11.22 -20.80 -24.89
C ILE A 517 -10.73 -21.76 -23.83
N GLY A 518 -9.91 -22.73 -24.24
CA GLY A 518 -9.16 -23.60 -23.35
C GLY A 518 -7.66 -23.37 -23.52
N GLU A 519 -6.93 -23.16 -22.43
CA GLU A 519 -5.51 -22.92 -22.47
C GLU A 519 -4.77 -23.78 -21.44
N LEU A 520 -3.62 -24.35 -21.84
CA LEU A 520 -2.68 -25.01 -20.95
C LEU A 520 -1.30 -24.41 -21.19
N SER A 521 -0.65 -23.93 -20.11
CA SER A 521 0.64 -23.29 -20.23
C SER A 521 1.64 -23.75 -19.16
N LEU A 522 2.92 -23.60 -19.51
CA LEU A 522 4.08 -23.67 -18.62
C LEU A 522 4.69 -22.28 -18.53
N GLY A 523 4.92 -21.80 -17.33
CA GLY A 523 5.53 -20.50 -17.10
C GLY A 523 6.77 -20.57 -16.22
N TYR A 524 7.59 -19.57 -16.39
CA TYR A 524 8.78 -19.34 -15.57
C TYR A 524 8.88 -17.87 -15.18
N GLN A 525 8.97 -17.62 -13.88
CA GLN A 525 9.11 -16.31 -13.26
C GLN A 525 10.30 -16.31 -12.30
N ASP A 526 11.43 -15.75 -12.70
CA ASP A 526 12.63 -15.67 -11.87
C ASP A 526 12.67 -14.40 -10.99
N LYS A 527 11.96 -13.36 -11.41
CA LYS A 527 11.78 -12.07 -10.73
C LYS A 527 10.31 -11.72 -10.63
N LEU A 528 9.94 -10.89 -9.67
CA LEU A 528 8.56 -10.45 -9.49
C LEU A 528 8.01 -9.67 -10.70
N TRP A 529 8.88 -9.06 -11.47
CA TRP A 529 8.54 -8.18 -12.59
C TRP A 529 8.71 -8.80 -13.97
N ARG A 530 9.12 -10.10 -14.07
CA ARG A 530 9.41 -10.75 -15.36
C ARG A 530 8.83 -12.15 -15.39
N GLU A 531 8.06 -12.43 -16.43
CA GLU A 531 7.42 -13.73 -16.66
C GLU A 531 7.58 -14.16 -18.12
N PHE A 532 7.74 -15.46 -18.33
CA PHE A 532 7.70 -16.10 -19.63
C PHE A 532 6.77 -17.29 -19.58
N LYS A 533 5.82 -17.39 -20.54
CA LYS A 533 4.87 -18.49 -20.68
C LYS A 533 4.95 -19.09 -22.07
N VAL A 534 4.77 -20.40 -22.19
CA VAL A 534 4.54 -21.13 -23.44
C VAL A 534 3.37 -22.08 -23.22
N GLY A 535 2.52 -22.23 -24.21
CA GLY A 535 1.34 -23.07 -24.04
C GLY A 535 0.64 -23.43 -25.35
N ILE A 536 -0.45 -24.13 -25.17
CA ILE A 536 -1.41 -24.46 -26.23
C ILE A 536 -2.72 -23.76 -25.92
N ARG A 537 -3.38 -23.27 -26.97
CA ARG A 537 -4.68 -22.60 -26.90
C ARG A 537 -5.61 -23.23 -27.93
N TYR A 538 -6.83 -23.53 -27.50
CA TYR A 538 -7.91 -23.97 -28.35
C TYR A 538 -9.09 -23.04 -28.17
N THR A 539 -9.62 -22.53 -29.27
CA THR A 539 -10.81 -21.69 -29.30
C THR A 539 -11.86 -22.33 -30.19
N ASP A 540 -13.08 -22.40 -29.70
CA ASP A 540 -14.30 -22.78 -30.44
C ASP A 540 -15.24 -21.60 -30.35
N GLY A 541 -15.62 -21.04 -31.50
CA GLY A 541 -16.33 -19.78 -31.54
C GLY A 541 -17.38 -19.69 -32.65
N GLU A 542 -18.31 -18.78 -32.41
CA GLU A 542 -19.40 -18.42 -33.33
C GLU A 542 -19.45 -16.87 -33.40
N ALA A 543 -19.50 -16.34 -34.61
CA ALA A 543 -19.66 -14.91 -34.84
C ALA A 543 -20.99 -14.66 -35.58
N GLU A 544 -21.80 -13.76 -35.05
CA GLU A 544 -23.08 -13.35 -35.63
C GLU A 544 -23.23 -11.84 -35.70
N VAL A 545 -23.88 -11.33 -36.73
CA VAL A 545 -24.23 -9.91 -36.83
C VAL A 545 -25.29 -9.59 -35.78
N SER A 546 -24.96 -8.79 -34.79
CA SER A 546 -25.89 -8.39 -33.72
C SER A 546 -27.17 -7.77 -34.34
N ASN A 547 -28.32 -8.23 -33.87
CA ASN A 547 -29.68 -7.81 -34.35
C ASN A 547 -30.08 -8.24 -35.76
N TRP A 548 -29.27 -9.00 -36.49
CA TRP A 548 -29.63 -9.53 -37.81
C TRP A 548 -29.31 -11.03 -37.95
N PRO A 549 -29.95 -11.90 -37.17
CA PRO A 549 -29.72 -13.36 -37.23
C PRO A 549 -29.99 -13.99 -38.61
N SER A 550 -30.75 -13.30 -39.46
CA SER A 550 -31.06 -13.78 -40.84
C SER A 550 -29.84 -13.71 -41.77
N MET A 551 -28.75 -13.05 -41.38
CA MET A 551 -27.49 -13.03 -42.15
C MET A 551 -26.67 -14.32 -41.96
N GLY A 552 -27.06 -15.17 -40.98
CA GLY A 552 -26.39 -16.44 -40.66
C GLY A 552 -25.18 -16.25 -39.75
N ASN A 553 -24.67 -17.37 -39.27
CA ASN A 553 -23.56 -17.43 -38.32
C ASN A 553 -22.31 -17.92 -39.02
N MET A 554 -21.17 -17.49 -38.52
CA MET A 554 -19.84 -17.96 -38.89
C MET A 554 -19.26 -18.76 -37.72
N ASP A 555 -19.14 -20.09 -37.91
CA ASP A 555 -18.52 -20.96 -36.94
C ASP A 555 -17.01 -21.06 -37.20
N TYR A 556 -16.20 -21.08 -36.17
CA TYR A 556 -14.77 -21.26 -36.33
C TYR A 556 -14.13 -22.01 -35.17
N THR A 557 -13.03 -22.69 -35.48
CA THR A 557 -12.18 -23.30 -34.48
C THR A 557 -10.73 -22.88 -34.72
N ARG A 558 -10.01 -22.66 -33.65
CA ARG A 558 -8.60 -22.30 -33.68
C ARG A 558 -7.81 -23.18 -32.71
N ALA A 559 -6.79 -23.86 -33.20
CA ALA A 559 -5.90 -24.67 -32.36
C ALA A 559 -4.44 -24.21 -32.57
N GLY A 560 -3.80 -23.74 -31.52
CA GLY A 560 -2.51 -23.10 -31.67
C GLY A 560 -1.57 -23.31 -30.50
N VAL A 561 -0.33 -22.89 -30.72
CA VAL A 561 0.73 -22.78 -29.71
C VAL A 561 1.09 -21.31 -29.56
N PHE A 562 1.33 -20.90 -28.33
CA PHE A 562 1.70 -19.50 -28.04
C PHE A 562 2.93 -19.41 -27.16
N ALA A 563 3.60 -18.27 -27.25
CA ALA A 563 4.63 -17.84 -26.34
C ALA A 563 4.35 -16.38 -25.92
N ASN A 564 4.40 -16.12 -24.64
CA ASN A 564 4.22 -14.79 -24.07
C ASN A 564 5.42 -14.42 -23.20
N TYR A 565 5.90 -13.19 -23.35
CA TYR A 565 6.98 -12.64 -22.52
C TYR A 565 6.56 -11.29 -21.99
N ARG A 566 6.55 -11.14 -20.66
CA ARG A 566 6.11 -9.95 -19.97
C ARG A 566 7.16 -9.40 -19.02
N ILE A 567 7.33 -8.09 -19.05
CA ILE A 567 8.05 -7.28 -18.07
C ILE A 567 7.07 -6.26 -17.50
N ASP A 568 7.03 -6.12 -16.20
CA ASP A 568 6.15 -5.17 -15.54
C ASP A 568 6.80 -4.61 -14.28
N THR A 569 7.30 -3.38 -14.38
CA THR A 569 7.88 -2.59 -13.29
C THR A 569 7.09 -1.32 -13.01
N LEU A 570 5.90 -1.14 -13.63
CA LEU A 570 5.06 0.03 -13.36
C LEU A 570 4.65 0.09 -11.90
N ASP A 571 4.65 1.27 -11.33
CA ASP A 571 4.15 1.58 -10.00
C ASP A 571 2.60 1.56 -9.94
N ASP A 572 1.94 1.94 -11.03
CA ASP A 572 0.50 1.88 -11.24
C ASP A 572 0.24 1.58 -12.72
N PHE A 573 -0.82 0.82 -13.03
CA PHE A 573 -1.15 0.48 -14.42
C PHE A 573 -1.98 1.58 -15.10
N SER A 574 -2.95 2.12 -14.39
CA SER A 574 -3.90 3.11 -14.91
C SER A 574 -3.28 4.51 -15.04
N LEU A 575 -2.51 4.90 -14.01
CA LEU A 575 -1.91 6.23 -13.90
C LEU A 575 -0.41 6.14 -13.56
N PRO A 576 0.39 5.43 -14.37
CA PRO A 576 1.77 5.15 -14.04
C PRO A 576 2.58 6.43 -13.89
N THR A 577 3.46 6.45 -12.88
CA THR A 577 4.40 7.54 -12.66
C THR A 577 5.84 7.12 -12.92
N HIS A 578 6.17 5.84 -12.73
CA HIS A 578 7.50 5.28 -12.97
C HIS A 578 7.40 3.84 -13.46
N GLY A 579 8.40 3.44 -14.24
CA GLY A 579 8.58 2.05 -14.63
C GLY A 579 8.27 1.77 -16.09
N VAL A 580 8.28 0.49 -16.43
CA VAL A 580 8.10 -0.02 -17.79
C VAL A 580 7.19 -1.24 -17.74
N TYR A 581 6.26 -1.32 -18.66
CA TYR A 581 5.48 -2.50 -19.00
C TYR A 581 5.82 -2.90 -20.42
N LEU A 582 6.09 -4.19 -20.63
CA LEU A 582 6.30 -4.80 -21.95
C LEU A 582 5.52 -6.12 -21.96
N ASP A 583 4.64 -6.28 -22.91
CA ASP A 583 3.96 -7.55 -23.20
C ASP A 583 4.19 -7.94 -24.67
N LEU A 584 4.75 -9.12 -24.90
CA LEU A 584 4.98 -9.66 -26.21
C LEU A 584 4.31 -11.03 -26.29
N GLU A 585 3.37 -11.20 -27.20
CA GLU A 585 2.73 -12.49 -27.48
C GLU A 585 2.92 -12.90 -28.94
N TYR A 586 3.25 -14.15 -29.15
CA TYR A 586 3.27 -14.80 -30.46
C TYR A 586 2.39 -16.04 -30.42
N LEU A 587 1.44 -16.14 -31.37
CA LEU A 587 0.54 -17.26 -31.53
C LEU A 587 0.67 -17.82 -32.95
N ALA A 588 0.83 -19.12 -33.07
CA ALA A 588 0.73 -19.83 -34.32
C ALA A 588 -0.45 -20.81 -34.22
N SER A 589 -1.49 -20.60 -34.99
CA SER A 589 -2.74 -21.37 -34.93
C SER A 589 -3.10 -21.98 -36.29
N HIS A 590 -3.88 -23.05 -36.23
CA HIS A 590 -4.57 -23.61 -37.35
C HIS A 590 -6.06 -23.27 -37.21
N ASP A 591 -6.55 -22.40 -38.10
CA ASP A 591 -7.87 -21.83 -38.05
C ASP A 591 -8.77 -22.49 -39.11
N LYS A 592 -9.95 -22.93 -38.68
CA LYS A 592 -11.00 -23.45 -39.57
C LYS A 592 -12.22 -22.56 -39.42
N VAL A 593 -12.70 -22.08 -40.52
CA VAL A 593 -13.94 -21.27 -40.62
C VAL A 593 -14.94 -21.98 -41.47
N SER A 594 -16.18 -22.08 -41.00
CA SER A 594 -17.33 -22.54 -41.76
C SER A 594 -18.44 -21.50 -41.64
N GLY A 595 -19.09 -21.17 -42.72
CA GLY A 595 -20.08 -20.10 -42.73
C GLY A 595 -21.23 -20.34 -43.68
N VAL A 596 -22.10 -19.33 -43.77
CA VAL A 596 -23.36 -19.31 -44.50
C VAL A 596 -23.19 -19.50 -46.01
N SER A 597 -22.03 -19.26 -46.58
CA SER A 597 -21.71 -19.48 -47.99
C SER A 597 -20.39 -20.25 -48.15
N SER A 598 -20.29 -21.05 -49.21
CA SER A 598 -19.08 -21.81 -49.56
C SER A 598 -17.85 -20.94 -49.76
N ASP A 599 -18.02 -19.65 -50.00
CA ASP A 599 -16.94 -18.68 -50.20
C ASP A 599 -16.32 -18.21 -48.88
N LEU A 600 -16.95 -18.52 -47.74
CA LEU A 600 -16.45 -18.24 -46.41
C LEU A 600 -15.77 -19.45 -45.73
N GLU A 601 -15.78 -20.61 -46.33
CA GLU A 601 -15.04 -21.77 -45.81
C GLU A 601 -13.53 -21.57 -45.99
N SER A 602 -12.81 -21.50 -44.89
CA SER A 602 -11.35 -21.43 -44.93
C SER A 602 -10.70 -22.41 -43.96
N ASN A 603 -9.52 -22.87 -44.33
CA ASN A 603 -8.67 -23.72 -43.49
C ASN A 603 -7.24 -23.23 -43.65
N ASP A 604 -6.72 -22.53 -42.66
CA ASP A 604 -5.48 -21.81 -42.80
C ASP A 604 -4.58 -21.93 -41.55
N THR A 605 -3.31 -21.68 -41.76
CA THR A 605 -2.36 -21.48 -40.65
C THR A 605 -2.12 -19.98 -40.47
N VAL A 606 -2.46 -19.48 -39.31
CA VAL A 606 -2.42 -18.07 -38.95
C VAL A 606 -1.27 -17.84 -37.96
N TYR A 607 -0.54 -16.77 -38.20
CA TYR A 607 0.53 -16.31 -37.31
C TYR A 607 0.15 -14.93 -36.79
N GLU A 608 0.10 -14.79 -35.48
CA GLU A 608 -0.21 -13.52 -34.81
C GLU A 608 0.98 -13.09 -33.95
N PHE A 609 1.29 -11.80 -34.01
CA PHE A 609 2.20 -11.15 -33.08
C PHE A 609 1.54 -9.92 -32.51
N SER A 610 1.69 -9.72 -31.21
CA SER A 610 1.29 -8.50 -30.50
C SER A 610 2.40 -8.07 -29.58
N GLY A 611 2.68 -6.78 -29.52
CA GLY A 611 3.68 -6.21 -28.65
C GLY A 611 3.23 -4.84 -28.15
N GLU A 612 3.14 -4.67 -26.84
CA GLU A 612 2.84 -3.43 -26.17
C GLU A 612 3.99 -3.02 -25.27
N LEU A 613 4.39 -1.76 -25.33
CA LEU A 613 5.40 -1.15 -24.47
C LEU A 613 4.85 0.15 -23.89
N ILE A 614 4.79 0.24 -22.56
CA ILE A 614 4.46 1.46 -21.83
C ILE A 614 5.67 1.83 -20.97
N ALA A 615 6.07 3.10 -21.00
CA ALA A 615 7.14 3.62 -20.16
C ALA A 615 6.72 4.93 -19.52
N ALA A 616 6.86 5.04 -18.20
CA ALA A 616 6.47 6.22 -17.42
C ALA A 616 7.64 6.79 -16.65
N TYR A 617 7.71 8.12 -16.62
CA TYR A 617 8.68 8.85 -15.83
C TYR A 617 8.09 10.15 -15.30
N SER A 618 8.27 10.40 -14.00
CA SER A 618 7.79 11.62 -13.33
C SER A 618 8.94 12.44 -12.77
N LEU A 619 8.78 13.75 -12.88
CA LEU A 619 9.63 14.75 -12.24
C LEU A 619 8.77 15.71 -11.42
N GLY A 620 8.72 15.50 -10.11
CA GLY A 620 7.82 16.23 -9.22
C GLY A 620 6.35 15.96 -9.58
N ARG A 621 5.60 17.00 -9.95
CA ARG A 621 4.18 16.89 -10.33
C ARG A 621 3.93 16.62 -11.81
N HIS A 622 5.00 16.49 -12.60
CA HIS A 622 4.94 16.30 -14.04
C HIS A 622 5.23 14.84 -14.37
N THR A 623 4.38 14.20 -15.17
CA THR A 623 4.55 12.83 -15.65
C THR A 623 4.50 12.78 -17.16
N LEU A 624 5.41 12.04 -17.77
CA LEU A 624 5.39 11.66 -19.18
C LEU A 624 5.20 10.15 -19.27
N VAL A 625 4.26 9.73 -20.10
CA VAL A 625 4.01 8.31 -20.41
C VAL A 625 4.11 8.14 -21.91
N GLY A 626 5.00 7.26 -22.36
CA GLY A 626 5.12 6.83 -23.75
C GLY A 626 4.49 5.46 -23.92
N ASN A 627 3.70 5.29 -24.99
CA ASN A 627 3.14 4.02 -25.38
C ASN A 627 3.54 3.67 -26.82
N LEU A 628 3.79 2.38 -27.07
CA LEU A 628 4.02 1.81 -28.40
C LEU A 628 3.27 0.47 -28.47
N ASP A 629 2.38 0.35 -29.44
CA ASP A 629 1.60 -0.88 -29.68
C ASP A 629 1.76 -1.29 -31.14
N TYR A 630 2.16 -2.54 -31.34
CA TYR A 630 2.39 -3.13 -32.64
C TYR A 630 1.76 -4.49 -32.73
N GLY A 631 1.01 -4.74 -33.79
CA GLY A 631 0.33 -6.01 -34.00
C GLY A 631 0.31 -6.45 -35.46
N VAL A 632 0.44 -7.75 -35.70
CA VAL A 632 0.39 -8.36 -37.02
C VAL A 632 -0.41 -9.66 -36.95
N VAL A 633 -1.28 -9.89 -37.95
CA VAL A 633 -1.95 -11.16 -38.19
C VAL A 633 -1.70 -11.58 -39.63
N GLN A 634 -1.00 -12.69 -39.83
CA GLN A 634 -0.71 -13.22 -41.16
C GLN A 634 -1.49 -14.50 -41.39
N SER A 635 -2.37 -14.48 -42.39
CA SER A 635 -3.12 -15.62 -42.92
C SER A 635 -2.71 -15.84 -44.37
N LYS A 636 -2.60 -17.11 -44.80
CA LYS A 636 -2.23 -17.44 -46.21
C LYS A 636 -3.37 -17.46 -47.16
N ASN A 637 -4.52 -17.88 -46.70
CA ASN A 637 -5.69 -18.20 -47.56
C ASN A 637 -6.90 -17.33 -47.26
N SER A 638 -6.91 -16.59 -46.16
CA SER A 638 -8.05 -15.73 -45.76
C SER A 638 -7.64 -14.27 -45.80
N SER A 639 -8.45 -13.46 -46.49
CA SER A 639 -8.30 -12.00 -46.46
C SER A 639 -8.80 -11.39 -45.13
N GLU A 640 -9.66 -12.12 -44.42
CA GLU A 640 -10.26 -11.64 -43.17
C GLU A 640 -9.87 -12.57 -42.00
N PRO A 641 -8.96 -12.15 -41.10
CA PRO A 641 -8.63 -12.94 -39.93
C PRO A 641 -9.79 -12.93 -38.92
N ILE A 642 -9.92 -14.00 -38.13
CA ILE A 642 -10.88 -14.09 -37.03
C ILE A 642 -10.63 -13.02 -35.98
N ASN A 643 -9.35 -12.73 -35.71
CA ASN A 643 -8.90 -11.79 -34.69
C ASN A 643 -8.08 -10.64 -35.32
N PRO A 644 -8.72 -9.67 -36.02
CA PRO A 644 -8.04 -8.54 -36.60
C PRO A 644 -7.47 -7.62 -35.49
N LYS A 645 -6.49 -6.83 -35.84
CA LYS A 645 -5.98 -5.74 -34.98
C LYS A 645 -6.90 -4.53 -35.13
N SER A 646 -7.14 -3.82 -34.03
CA SER A 646 -8.05 -2.67 -33.99
C SER A 646 -7.40 -1.45 -33.36
N ILE A 647 -7.91 -0.26 -33.71
CA ILE A 647 -7.49 1.03 -33.15
C ILE A 647 -8.72 1.97 -33.11
N GLY A 648 -8.68 2.94 -32.21
CA GLY A 648 -9.71 3.95 -31.96
C GLY A 648 -10.09 4.05 -30.50
N GLY A 649 -10.50 5.24 -30.04
CA GLY A 649 -10.89 5.53 -28.67
C GLY A 649 -9.91 6.43 -27.94
N PHE A 650 -10.24 6.77 -26.72
CA PHE A 650 -9.43 7.67 -25.88
C PHE A 650 -8.01 7.12 -25.63
N LEU A 651 -7.00 7.93 -25.91
CA LEU A 651 -5.56 7.59 -25.86
C LEU A 651 -5.14 6.42 -26.77
N ASN A 652 -5.98 6.06 -27.72
CA ASN A 652 -5.76 5.01 -28.73
C ASN A 652 -6.25 5.48 -30.11
N LEU A 653 -5.73 6.60 -30.60
CA LEU A 653 -6.16 7.40 -31.73
C LEU A 653 -7.45 8.19 -31.42
N SER A 654 -7.33 9.10 -30.46
CA SER A 654 -8.43 9.93 -29.93
C SER A 654 -9.13 10.73 -31.03
N GLY A 655 -10.46 10.75 -31.01
CA GLY A 655 -11.30 11.45 -31.98
C GLY A 655 -12.17 10.53 -32.82
N ILE A 656 -11.83 9.24 -32.95
CA ILE A 656 -12.64 8.22 -33.59
C ILE A 656 -13.21 7.24 -32.55
N PRO A 657 -14.32 6.54 -32.87
CA PRO A 657 -14.93 5.56 -31.97
C PRO A 657 -13.97 4.44 -31.59
N ARG A 658 -14.15 3.88 -30.42
CA ARG A 658 -13.32 2.79 -29.89
C ARG A 658 -13.31 1.59 -30.82
N ASN A 659 -12.11 1.09 -31.13
CA ASN A 659 -11.90 -0.10 -31.98
C ASN A 659 -12.65 -0.05 -33.31
N SER A 660 -12.86 1.13 -33.85
CA SER A 660 -13.66 1.32 -35.09
C SER A 660 -12.88 1.07 -36.38
N LEU A 661 -11.56 1.15 -36.36
CA LEU A 661 -10.73 0.76 -37.49
C LEU A 661 -10.08 -0.59 -37.21
N ILE A 662 -10.14 -1.49 -38.15
CA ILE A 662 -9.59 -2.84 -38.06
C ILE A 662 -8.70 -3.17 -39.27
N GLY A 663 -7.68 -3.99 -39.05
CA GLY A 663 -6.75 -4.42 -40.10
C GLY A 663 -5.93 -5.63 -39.68
N GLN A 664 -5.14 -6.16 -40.61
CA GLN A 664 -4.19 -7.26 -40.27
C GLN A 664 -2.97 -6.77 -39.54
N ASN A 665 -2.58 -5.54 -39.77
CA ASN A 665 -1.42 -4.90 -39.14
C ASN A 665 -1.89 -3.67 -38.36
N LYS A 666 -1.21 -3.40 -37.26
CA LYS A 666 -1.40 -2.23 -36.41
C LYS A 666 -0.05 -1.64 -36.06
N ALA A 667 0.07 -0.33 -36.10
CA ALA A 667 1.14 0.38 -35.48
C ALA A 667 0.58 1.63 -34.79
N PHE A 668 0.92 1.83 -33.52
CA PHE A 668 0.46 2.96 -32.75
C PHE A 668 1.55 3.41 -31.78
N THR A 669 1.67 4.70 -31.59
CA THR A 669 2.51 5.31 -30.56
C THR A 669 1.84 6.54 -29.99
N SER A 670 2.01 6.77 -28.71
CA SER A 670 1.52 7.98 -28.05
C SER A 670 2.52 8.52 -27.04
N LEU A 671 2.45 9.81 -26.81
CA LEU A 671 3.12 10.50 -25.71
C LEU A 671 2.08 11.28 -24.94
N VAL A 672 1.88 10.90 -23.68
CA VAL A 672 0.91 11.49 -22.77
C VAL A 672 1.65 12.31 -21.73
N TYR A 673 1.32 13.59 -21.62
CA TYR A 673 1.77 14.47 -20.56
C TYR A 673 0.65 14.62 -19.53
N ARG A 674 1.00 14.50 -18.23
CA ARG A 674 0.07 14.64 -17.12
C ARG A 674 0.68 15.51 -16.02
N TYR A 675 -0.10 16.45 -15.50
CA TYR A 675 0.25 17.31 -14.38
C TYR A 675 -0.67 17.06 -13.21
N ARG A 676 -0.11 16.70 -12.02
CA ARG A 676 -0.83 16.52 -10.78
C ARG A 676 -1.10 17.89 -10.15
N TRP A 677 -2.35 18.35 -10.22
CA TRP A 677 -2.73 19.69 -9.81
C TRP A 677 -2.97 19.79 -8.32
N PHE A 678 -3.85 18.93 -7.74
CA PHE A 678 -4.07 18.83 -6.30
C PHE A 678 -3.89 17.39 -5.83
N ASP A 679 -3.53 17.25 -4.55
CA ASP A 679 -3.29 15.92 -3.98
C ASP A 679 -4.56 15.33 -3.35
N ASN A 680 -5.52 16.14 -2.84
CA ASN A 680 -6.77 15.71 -2.20
C ASN A 680 -6.53 14.53 -1.24
N ASP A 681 -5.70 14.75 -0.22
CA ASP A 681 -5.40 13.72 0.74
C ASP A 681 -6.48 13.68 1.84
N PHE A 682 -7.16 12.53 1.96
CA PHE A 682 -8.21 12.29 2.97
C PHE A 682 -7.70 11.44 4.15
N GLY A 683 -6.37 11.25 4.27
CA GLY A 683 -5.73 10.46 5.32
C GLY A 683 -5.72 8.96 4.99
N LEU A 684 -6.88 8.32 4.90
CA LEU A 684 -7.00 6.89 4.56
C LEU A 684 -6.75 6.59 3.08
N PHE A 685 -7.03 7.55 2.21
CA PHE A 685 -6.75 7.48 0.77
C PHE A 685 -6.47 8.87 0.22
N SER A 686 -5.71 8.94 -0.86
CA SER A 686 -5.55 10.16 -1.64
C SER A 686 -6.30 10.04 -2.95
N SER A 687 -6.80 11.17 -3.44
CA SER A 687 -7.56 11.25 -4.69
C SER A 687 -7.05 12.43 -5.53
N PRO A 688 -5.81 12.32 -6.03
CA PRO A 688 -5.17 13.42 -6.73
C PRO A 688 -5.92 13.76 -8.02
N PHE A 689 -5.97 15.06 -8.32
CA PHE A 689 -6.57 15.59 -9.53
C PHE A 689 -5.48 15.88 -10.56
N TYR A 690 -5.72 15.45 -11.79
CA TYR A 690 -4.81 15.57 -12.91
C TYR A 690 -5.42 16.36 -14.06
N VAL A 691 -4.56 17.06 -14.79
CA VAL A 691 -4.83 17.60 -16.13
C VAL A 691 -3.74 17.12 -17.08
N GLY A 692 -4.11 16.84 -18.31
CA GLY A 692 -3.13 16.30 -19.25
C GLY A 692 -3.51 16.48 -20.72
N ALA A 693 -2.59 16.09 -21.58
CA ALA A 693 -2.74 16.08 -23.02
C ALA A 693 -1.95 14.93 -23.63
N SER A 694 -2.37 14.48 -24.81
CA SER A 694 -1.67 13.47 -25.60
C SER A 694 -1.32 13.97 -26.98
N ILE A 695 -0.29 13.37 -27.56
CA ILE A 695 0.01 13.35 -28.99
C ILE A 695 0.07 11.89 -29.38
N GLU A 696 -0.67 11.52 -30.43
CA GLU A 696 -0.91 10.15 -30.84
C GLU A 696 -0.66 10.02 -32.33
N TYR A 697 -0.10 8.89 -32.75
CA TYR A 697 0.15 8.60 -34.16
C TYR A 697 0.03 7.12 -34.41
N GLY A 698 -0.80 6.72 -35.37
CA GLY A 698 -0.98 5.30 -35.66
C GLY A 698 -2.10 5.00 -36.65
N GLY A 699 -2.28 3.72 -36.93
CA GLY A 699 -3.29 3.23 -37.82
C GLY A 699 -3.26 1.70 -37.99
N VAL A 700 -4.12 1.20 -38.81
CA VAL A 700 -4.21 -0.21 -39.20
C VAL A 700 -4.21 -0.34 -40.71
N TRP A 701 -3.75 -1.47 -41.25
CA TRP A 701 -3.78 -1.76 -42.69
C TRP A 701 -3.82 -3.27 -42.92
N SER A 702 -4.40 -3.68 -44.08
CA SER A 702 -4.54 -5.08 -44.44
C SER A 702 -3.73 -5.44 -45.69
N ASP A 703 -3.36 -4.46 -46.55
CA ASP A 703 -2.58 -4.72 -47.74
C ASP A 703 -1.12 -5.11 -47.36
N PRO A 704 -0.67 -6.33 -47.73
CA PRO A 704 0.65 -6.84 -47.40
C PRO A 704 1.81 -6.08 -48.11
N ASP A 705 1.48 -5.34 -49.20
CA ASP A 705 2.46 -4.59 -49.98
C ASP A 705 2.79 -3.21 -49.36
N LEU A 706 1.99 -2.78 -48.39
CA LEU A 706 2.22 -1.54 -47.66
C LEU A 706 3.30 -1.69 -46.59
N SER A 707 4.20 -0.73 -46.54
CA SER A 707 5.22 -0.56 -45.49
C SER A 707 4.86 0.60 -44.57
N PHE A 708 5.59 0.81 -43.49
CA PHE A 708 5.33 1.90 -42.54
C PHE A 708 5.30 3.30 -43.14
N ASP A 709 6.03 3.53 -44.25
CA ASP A 709 6.06 4.80 -44.97
C ASP A 709 4.90 5.00 -45.93
N THR A 710 4.14 3.95 -46.24
CA THR A 710 3.00 3.97 -47.16
C THR A 710 1.67 3.57 -46.51
N ALA A 711 1.72 3.01 -45.30
CA ALA A 711 0.53 2.63 -44.53
C ALA A 711 -0.31 3.86 -44.12
N PRO A 712 -1.66 3.73 -44.01
CA PRO A 712 -2.53 4.80 -43.56
C PRO A 712 -2.36 5.01 -42.03
N LEU A 713 -1.45 5.89 -41.68
CA LEU A 713 -1.19 6.30 -40.28
C LEU A 713 -1.68 7.73 -40.10
N TYR A 714 -2.38 7.98 -39.00
CA TYR A 714 -3.07 9.23 -38.71
C TYR A 714 -2.52 9.87 -37.44
N GLY A 715 -2.49 11.20 -37.42
CA GLY A 715 -2.18 11.99 -36.23
C GLY A 715 -3.43 12.29 -35.42
N ALA A 716 -3.34 12.15 -34.10
CA ALA A 716 -4.41 12.50 -33.17
C ALA A 716 -3.84 13.15 -31.92
N GLY A 717 -4.72 13.67 -31.08
CA GLY A 717 -4.37 14.19 -29.78
C GLY A 717 -5.58 14.41 -28.91
N SER A 718 -5.35 14.49 -27.63
CA SER A 718 -6.41 14.77 -26.67
C SER A 718 -5.97 15.73 -25.57
N VAL A 719 -6.98 16.34 -24.92
CA VAL A 719 -6.82 17.06 -23.65
C VAL A 719 -7.79 16.45 -22.67
N PHE A 720 -7.37 16.30 -21.42
CA PHE A 720 -8.19 15.65 -20.42
C PHE A 720 -7.97 16.20 -19.01
N ALA A 721 -8.97 16.01 -18.17
CA ALA A 721 -8.89 16.22 -16.74
C ALA A 721 -9.50 15.01 -16.03
N GLY A 722 -8.98 14.69 -14.87
CA GLY A 722 -9.50 13.54 -14.14
C GLY A 722 -9.02 13.47 -12.73
N VAL A 723 -9.58 12.53 -11.99
CA VAL A 723 -9.28 12.27 -10.60
C VAL A 723 -8.98 10.80 -10.42
N ASP A 724 -7.95 10.49 -9.68
CA ASP A 724 -7.74 9.13 -9.19
C ASP A 724 -8.69 8.88 -8.01
N SER A 725 -9.47 7.82 -8.08
CA SER A 725 -10.49 7.52 -7.09
C SER A 725 -10.39 6.08 -6.59
N PRO A 726 -10.98 5.74 -5.42
CA PRO A 726 -11.02 4.36 -4.94
C PRO A 726 -11.71 3.36 -5.88
N ILE A 727 -12.49 3.83 -6.84
CA ILE A 727 -13.12 2.99 -7.88
C ILE A 727 -12.34 3.00 -9.19
N GLY A 728 -11.11 3.51 -9.18
CA GLY A 728 -10.26 3.71 -10.35
C GLY A 728 -10.30 5.15 -10.86
N PRO A 729 -9.51 5.49 -11.88
CA PRO A 729 -9.47 6.83 -12.44
C PRO A 729 -10.81 7.22 -13.07
N ILE A 730 -11.21 8.47 -12.87
CA ILE A 730 -12.38 9.09 -13.53
C ILE A 730 -11.82 10.19 -14.42
N MET A 731 -11.97 10.05 -15.73
CA MET A 731 -11.41 10.94 -16.73
C MET A 731 -12.50 11.53 -17.61
N PHE A 732 -12.39 12.82 -17.87
CA PHE A 732 -13.17 13.53 -18.87
C PHE A 732 -12.22 14.13 -19.91
N ALA A 733 -12.44 13.83 -21.18
CA ALA A 733 -11.51 14.16 -22.25
C ALA A 733 -12.20 14.68 -23.51
N TYR A 734 -11.47 15.45 -24.29
CA TYR A 734 -11.78 15.78 -25.68
C TYR A 734 -10.61 15.33 -26.54
N GLY A 735 -10.90 14.54 -27.55
CA GLY A 735 -9.93 14.03 -28.51
C GLY A 735 -10.26 14.46 -29.94
N ARG A 736 -9.21 14.60 -30.75
CA ARG A 736 -9.35 14.97 -32.16
C ARG A 736 -8.28 14.26 -33.00
N THR A 737 -8.74 13.69 -34.11
CA THR A 737 -7.90 13.09 -35.16
C THR A 737 -7.88 14.03 -36.40
N GLU A 738 -7.00 13.77 -37.35
CA GLU A 738 -7.00 14.38 -38.67
C GLU A 738 -8.39 14.34 -39.32
N ASP A 739 -8.63 15.13 -40.36
CA ASP A 739 -9.89 15.26 -41.10
C ASP A 739 -11.11 15.66 -40.25
N ASN A 740 -10.86 16.29 -39.07
CA ASN A 740 -11.89 16.83 -38.16
C ASN A 740 -12.78 15.77 -37.49
N PHE A 741 -12.30 14.57 -37.29
CA PHE A 741 -12.95 13.64 -36.38
C PHE A 741 -12.67 14.05 -34.96
N ASP A 742 -13.71 14.24 -34.16
CA ASP A 742 -13.56 14.63 -32.76
C ASP A 742 -14.60 13.90 -31.89
N SER A 743 -14.23 13.69 -30.64
CA SER A 743 -15.08 13.03 -29.66
C SER A 743 -14.81 13.54 -28.24
N ILE A 744 -15.84 13.47 -27.41
CA ILE A 744 -15.77 13.71 -25.97
C ILE A 744 -15.83 12.35 -25.28
N TYR A 745 -15.01 12.16 -24.25
CA TYR A 745 -14.94 10.90 -23.53
C TYR A 745 -15.20 11.09 -22.05
N LEU A 746 -15.95 10.16 -21.48
CA LEU A 746 -16.01 9.92 -20.03
C LEU A 746 -15.53 8.49 -19.77
N SER A 747 -14.48 8.35 -18.97
CA SER A 747 -13.97 7.04 -18.56
C SER A 747 -13.96 6.93 -17.06
N ILE A 748 -14.40 5.79 -16.50
CA ILE A 748 -14.37 5.46 -15.08
C ILE A 748 -13.80 4.06 -14.94
N GLY A 749 -12.74 3.91 -14.15
CA GLY A 749 -12.04 2.63 -13.99
C GLY A 749 -11.00 2.40 -15.09
N THR A 750 -10.45 1.20 -15.13
CA THR A 750 -9.38 0.82 -16.05
C THR A 750 -9.92 -0.08 -17.16
N THR A 751 -9.54 0.22 -18.39
CA THR A 751 -9.72 -0.69 -19.55
C THR A 751 -8.67 -1.79 -19.51
N PHE A 752 -9.11 -3.01 -19.64
CA PHE A 752 -8.26 -4.21 -19.80
C PHE A 752 -8.56 -4.90 -21.11
#